data_c9e70f29ca5c1a04f03f73378e819720
#
_entry.id   c9e70f29ca5c1a04f03f73378e819720
#
_cell.length_a   1.000
_cell.length_b   1.000
_cell.length_c   1.000
_cell.angle_alpha   90.00
_cell.angle_beta   90.00
_cell.angle_gamma   90.00
#
_symmetry.space_group_name_H-M   'P 1'
#
loop_
_entity.id
_entity.type
_entity.pdbx_description
1 polymer ?
#
loop_
_entity_poly.entity_id
_entity_poly.type
_entity_poly.pdbx_seq_one_letter_code
_entity_poly.pdbx_strand_id
1 'polypeptide(L)'
;MKLRKIFAAVVLFLSAGTAMAQQMPAIPVDKNVKIGRLDNGLTYYIRHNSYPEHVASFYIAQKVGSINENDDQRGLAHLLEHLAFNGTDHFKGNSLQDYLQSIGVEYGRNLNAYTSVEKTVYYFTDVPTTRPTAVDSCMLILKDWSNGISLTKEAINDERDVVHNEYRMRIVGQQRMIERSLPKLYQGEKYGYRFPIGLMSVIDGCKPETLRAYYRKWYRPDNQAIIIVGDVDVNHIEAKIKELFSGIKVPKNAAKIEKVEVSDNDSAIYVIDKDKEQQVDLFQVYMKHNAVPDSLKSNMSYLLKGYMDNVISSMIAARYAEKALEPDCPYLQANAGDGSYLISSTKDAFTLTGVAKPGKIKEAYAAVLREAQRMHEFGFTATEYQRAKDEFMSQVDKALANKDKMKNEQFTTQYVDNFTSNEPIPSVEEESQIWKMVVPNLPLEVINSYAKQLVCQSDTNLVSLVMMREQAGAVYPTEQELSAIVKQVRAEKLEAYVDNVKQEPLIAQAPKAGKIKKTVENKKLGFKELTLSNGAKVVLKKTDFKDNEIAFAASANVGYSTFGKEDFLNAAFAADVLDASGLGDFSSNELDKALAGKQAGVSFSLSPFNHGLKGNSTPKDIETLMQLIYLKMTAVSKDQKSFDNMKSMMATVLANKSNNPSLVYQDSVQSTLYLGSKLARVPEASDIKDINYDRILEIGKQFYGNAKDFTFYFVGNYDEKTLLPLIEQYIASLPNNGFKLKNKQIPYAKGKVSNIFTKAMENPQNQATEIWYTKAPFTLQYMVLADVSARLLEMKYLRTIREELSAAYHAGANYGLLRDYDNKAAISISAVAQLNPEKSDIAIPYFFKGMDETVAQPNAEDLQKVKEILLKQAAVSEKSNGYWLGALSTYERMGVDTHSDYKEMVKNLKASEISDFLKNVILKSGNHFEIIMKAVKNEK
;
A
#
# COMPACT_ATOMS: atom_id res chain seq x y z
N MET A 1 19.66 30.85 -24.96
CA MET A 1 18.95 32.11 -24.63
C MET A 1 17.68 31.87 -23.83
N LYS A 2 16.88 30.84 -24.09
CA LYS A 2 15.70 30.50 -23.27
C LYS A 2 16.07 30.03 -21.84
N LEU A 3 17.13 29.26 -21.63
CA LEU A 3 17.61 28.75 -20.35
C LEU A 3 17.99 29.84 -19.33
N ARG A 4 18.71 30.89 -19.81
CA ARG A 4 19.08 32.03 -18.93
C ARG A 4 17.86 32.79 -18.42
N LYS A 5 16.75 32.78 -19.16
CA LYS A 5 15.49 33.42 -18.74
C LYS A 5 14.76 32.57 -17.69
N ILE A 6 14.84 31.22 -17.76
CA ILE A 6 14.29 30.33 -16.74
C ILE A 6 15.08 30.50 -15.44
N PHE A 7 16.40 30.54 -15.51
CA PHE A 7 17.28 30.72 -14.35
C PHE A 7 17.06 32.10 -13.66
N ALA A 8 16.95 33.17 -14.43
CA ALA A 8 16.64 34.49 -13.87
C ALA A 8 15.23 34.55 -13.26
N ALA A 9 14.27 33.83 -13.81
CA ALA A 9 12.92 33.75 -13.29
C ALA A 9 12.83 32.97 -11.96
N VAL A 10 13.59 31.90 -11.79
CA VAL A 10 13.64 31.10 -10.54
C VAL A 10 14.21 31.93 -9.38
N VAL A 11 15.30 32.68 -9.61
CA VAL A 11 15.92 33.55 -8.59
C VAL A 11 15.01 34.74 -8.23
N LEU A 12 14.22 35.26 -9.15
CA LEU A 12 13.28 36.36 -8.94
C LEU A 12 11.95 35.91 -8.33
N PHE A 13 11.61 34.60 -8.41
CA PHE A 13 10.37 34.05 -7.86
C PHE A 13 10.24 34.22 -6.35
N LEU A 14 11.35 34.20 -5.63
CA LEU A 14 11.40 34.33 -4.18
C LEU A 14 11.29 35.78 -3.67
N SER A 15 11.41 36.77 -4.54
CA SER A 15 11.39 38.17 -4.16
C SER A 15 10.18 38.99 -4.66
N ALA A 16 9.36 38.43 -5.55
CA ALA A 16 8.29 39.18 -6.19
C ALA A 16 7.08 38.26 -6.47
N GLY A 17 6.13 38.29 -5.59
CA GLY A 17 4.83 37.62 -5.62
C GLY A 17 4.23 37.14 -6.97
N THR A 18 2.99 36.76 -6.95
CA THR A 18 2.16 36.12 -8.01
C THR A 18 2.30 36.65 -9.46
N ALA A 19 2.78 37.85 -9.68
CA ALA A 19 2.93 38.45 -10.99
C ALA A 19 4.06 37.79 -11.84
N MET A 20 5.08 37.22 -11.22
CA MET A 20 6.19 36.54 -11.92
C MET A 20 5.90 35.07 -12.23
N ALA A 21 5.04 34.43 -11.48
CA ALA A 21 4.59 33.05 -11.75
C ALA A 21 3.87 32.94 -13.11
N GLN A 22 3.18 34.01 -13.54
CA GLN A 22 2.51 34.07 -14.84
C GLN A 22 3.46 34.14 -16.06
N GLN A 23 4.75 34.39 -15.83
CA GLN A 23 5.77 34.47 -16.94
C GLN A 23 6.55 33.17 -17.13
N MET A 24 6.33 32.15 -16.27
CA MET A 24 7.00 30.87 -16.44
C MET A 24 6.41 30.10 -17.65
N PRO A 25 7.23 29.29 -18.35
CA PRO A 25 6.73 28.44 -19.42
C PRO A 25 5.65 27.48 -18.93
N ALA A 26 4.69 27.19 -19.82
CA ALA A 26 3.70 26.16 -19.56
C ALA A 26 4.34 24.76 -19.53
N ILE A 27 3.83 23.90 -18.69
CA ILE A 27 4.16 22.48 -18.67
C ILE A 27 3.56 21.84 -19.93
N PRO A 28 4.33 21.04 -20.71
CA PRO A 28 3.79 20.35 -21.86
C PRO A 28 2.73 19.33 -21.45
N VAL A 29 1.76 19.11 -22.32
CA VAL A 29 0.78 18.04 -22.18
C VAL A 29 1.23 16.85 -23.02
N ASP A 30 1.18 15.64 -22.48
CA ASP A 30 1.56 14.42 -23.19
C ASP A 30 0.77 14.27 -24.50
N LYS A 31 1.47 14.18 -25.62
CA LYS A 31 0.89 14.07 -26.96
C LYS A 31 0.23 12.70 -27.24
N ASN A 32 0.52 11.70 -26.41
CA ASN A 32 -0.01 10.36 -26.56
C ASN A 32 -1.42 10.20 -25.96
N VAL A 33 -1.94 11.19 -25.24
CA VAL A 33 -3.32 11.20 -24.76
C VAL A 33 -4.17 12.09 -25.68
N LYS A 34 -5.28 11.54 -26.15
CA LYS A 34 -6.31 12.30 -26.83
C LYS A 34 -7.30 12.84 -25.81
N ILE A 35 -7.32 14.14 -25.64
CA ILE A 35 -8.25 14.85 -24.75
C ILE A 35 -9.31 15.52 -25.62
N GLY A 36 -10.58 15.36 -25.27
CA GLY A 36 -11.67 16.03 -25.96
C GLY A 36 -12.80 16.40 -25.01
N ARG A 37 -13.73 17.22 -25.53
CA ARG A 37 -14.92 17.64 -24.81
C ARG A 37 -16.11 17.63 -25.74
N LEU A 38 -17.23 17.03 -25.30
CA LEU A 38 -18.49 17.04 -26.03
C LEU A 38 -19.25 18.35 -25.80
N ASP A 39 -20.21 18.65 -26.66
CA ASP A 39 -21.03 19.88 -26.57
C ASP A 39 -21.84 19.97 -25.25
N ASN A 40 -22.19 18.82 -24.66
CA ASN A 40 -22.84 18.76 -23.37
C ASN A 40 -21.87 18.91 -22.17
N GLY A 41 -20.59 19.11 -22.41
CA GLY A 41 -19.57 19.38 -21.42
C GLY A 41 -18.79 18.16 -20.91
N LEU A 42 -19.14 16.93 -21.33
CA LEU A 42 -18.39 15.72 -20.96
C LEU A 42 -16.95 15.82 -21.47
N THR A 43 -16.00 15.59 -20.60
CA THR A 43 -14.58 15.50 -20.96
C THR A 43 -14.20 14.03 -21.19
N TYR A 44 -13.24 13.77 -22.08
CA TYR A 44 -12.71 12.42 -22.24
C TYR A 44 -11.22 12.41 -22.46
N TYR A 45 -10.57 11.35 -21.98
CA TYR A 45 -9.17 11.03 -22.13
C TYR A 45 -9.05 9.64 -22.73
N ILE A 46 -8.35 9.51 -23.84
CA ILE A 46 -8.14 8.23 -24.49
C ILE A 46 -6.65 8.09 -24.78
N ARG A 47 -6.05 7.00 -24.32
CA ARG A 47 -4.65 6.69 -24.57
C ARG A 47 -4.50 5.24 -25.04
N HIS A 48 -3.86 5.05 -26.17
CA HIS A 48 -3.33 3.73 -26.53
C HIS A 48 -2.12 3.42 -25.66
N ASN A 49 -2.15 2.28 -24.98
CA ASN A 49 -1.04 1.73 -24.20
C ASN A 49 -1.01 0.21 -24.38
N SER A 50 0.10 -0.32 -24.89
CA SER A 50 0.26 -1.74 -25.19
C SER A 50 0.86 -2.54 -24.02
N TYR A 51 0.96 -1.97 -22.83
CA TYR A 51 1.48 -2.65 -21.66
C TYR A 51 0.54 -2.52 -20.44
N PRO A 52 -0.02 -3.63 -19.95
CA PRO A 52 -0.03 -4.97 -20.55
C PRO A 52 -0.79 -5.03 -21.87
N GLU A 53 -0.34 -5.90 -22.81
CA GLU A 53 -1.02 -6.14 -24.08
C GLU A 53 -2.42 -6.74 -23.88
N HIS A 54 -3.33 -6.42 -24.81
CA HIS A 54 -4.66 -7.03 -24.90
C HIS A 54 -5.59 -6.72 -23.73
N VAL A 55 -5.31 -5.68 -22.94
CA VAL A 55 -6.19 -5.22 -21.86
C VAL A 55 -6.32 -3.70 -21.87
N ALA A 56 -7.45 -3.23 -21.31
CA ALA A 56 -7.69 -1.80 -21.11
C ALA A 56 -8.38 -1.52 -19.78
N SER A 57 -8.19 -0.32 -19.27
CA SER A 57 -8.80 0.23 -18.06
C SER A 57 -9.83 1.30 -18.42
N PHE A 58 -10.98 1.26 -17.77
CA PHE A 58 -12.14 2.10 -18.03
C PHE A 58 -12.53 2.82 -16.75
N TYR A 59 -12.57 4.14 -16.79
CA TYR A 59 -12.87 5.00 -15.65
C TYR A 59 -13.94 6.02 -16.02
N ILE A 60 -14.82 6.33 -15.07
CA ILE A 60 -15.62 7.55 -15.07
C ILE A 60 -15.34 8.31 -13.79
N ALA A 61 -14.85 9.54 -13.91
CA ALA A 61 -14.57 10.43 -12.81
C ALA A 61 -15.66 11.50 -12.72
N GLN A 62 -16.14 11.75 -11.50
CA GLN A 62 -17.10 12.80 -11.17
C GLN A 62 -16.37 13.88 -10.36
N LYS A 63 -16.51 15.17 -10.72
CA LYS A 63 -16.10 16.31 -9.87
C LYS A 63 -17.08 16.54 -8.73
N VAL A 64 -17.57 15.48 -8.11
CA VAL A 64 -18.63 15.51 -7.11
C VAL A 64 -18.29 14.51 -6.00
N GLY A 65 -18.36 14.96 -4.78
CA GLY A 65 -18.14 14.17 -3.59
C GLY A 65 -18.98 14.65 -2.41
N SER A 66 -18.58 14.31 -1.20
CA SER A 66 -19.33 14.62 0.00
C SER A 66 -19.44 16.14 0.27
N ILE A 67 -18.51 16.96 -0.23
CA ILE A 67 -18.59 18.43 -0.10
C ILE A 67 -19.82 19.03 -0.78
N ASN A 68 -20.36 18.33 -1.79
CA ASN A 68 -21.52 18.78 -2.54
C ASN A 68 -22.86 18.46 -1.85
N GLU A 69 -22.81 17.72 -0.75
CA GLU A 69 -24.00 17.36 0.03
C GLU A 69 -24.55 18.56 0.83
N ASN A 70 -25.87 18.58 1.01
CA ASN A 70 -26.51 19.38 2.05
C ASN A 70 -26.43 18.65 3.39
N ASP A 71 -26.89 19.29 4.49
CA ASP A 71 -26.81 18.67 5.82
C ASP A 71 -27.70 17.43 5.97
N ASP A 72 -28.83 17.39 5.26
CA ASP A 72 -29.74 16.24 5.19
C ASP A 72 -29.29 15.16 4.18
N GLN A 73 -28.13 15.35 3.56
CA GLN A 73 -27.57 14.45 2.54
C GLN A 73 -26.21 13.85 2.93
N ARG A 74 -25.74 14.07 4.15
CA ARG A 74 -24.40 13.66 4.62
C ARG A 74 -24.23 12.14 4.55
N GLY A 75 -23.41 11.67 3.61
CA GLY A 75 -23.15 10.25 3.30
C GLY A 75 -23.88 9.75 2.04
N LEU A 76 -24.74 10.56 1.40
CA LEU A 76 -25.45 10.13 0.20
C LEU A 76 -24.56 10.01 -1.04
N ALA A 77 -23.45 10.78 -1.10
CA ALA A 77 -22.47 10.61 -2.15
C ALA A 77 -21.87 9.20 -2.14
N HIS A 78 -21.53 8.69 -0.95
CA HIS A 78 -20.98 7.36 -0.73
C HIS A 78 -22.05 6.26 -0.92
N LEU A 79 -23.24 6.44 -0.39
CA LEU A 79 -24.35 5.50 -0.62
C LEU A 79 -24.68 5.38 -2.12
N LEU A 80 -24.62 6.48 -2.88
CA LEU A 80 -24.83 6.47 -4.33
C LEU A 80 -23.74 5.69 -5.05
N GLU A 81 -22.50 5.76 -4.57
CA GLU A 81 -21.40 4.97 -5.10
C GLU A 81 -21.71 3.48 -5.03
N HIS A 82 -22.14 2.98 -3.88
CA HIS A 82 -22.54 1.58 -3.70
C HIS A 82 -23.67 1.18 -4.65
N LEU A 83 -24.69 2.02 -4.76
CA LEU A 83 -25.87 1.75 -5.59
C LEU A 83 -25.57 1.70 -7.08
N ALA A 84 -24.45 2.25 -7.54
CA ALA A 84 -24.01 2.12 -8.93
C ALA A 84 -23.74 0.66 -9.36
N PHE A 85 -23.55 -0.23 -8.39
CA PHE A 85 -23.33 -1.66 -8.63
C PHE A 85 -24.61 -2.50 -8.49
N ASN A 86 -25.71 -1.93 -7.97
CA ASN A 86 -26.94 -2.64 -7.61
C ASN A 86 -28.06 -2.49 -8.64
N GLY A 87 -27.74 -2.09 -9.84
CA GLY A 87 -28.64 -2.00 -10.98
C GLY A 87 -28.58 -0.69 -11.72
N THR A 88 -28.59 -0.81 -13.03
CA THR A 88 -28.58 0.31 -13.97
C THR A 88 -29.65 0.11 -15.05
N ASP A 89 -29.73 1.02 -16.01
CA ASP A 89 -30.68 0.94 -17.12
C ASP A 89 -30.54 -0.36 -17.91
N HIS A 90 -29.31 -0.76 -18.24
CA HIS A 90 -29.04 -1.95 -19.06
C HIS A 90 -28.65 -3.18 -18.24
N PHE A 91 -28.16 -3.00 -17.01
CA PHE A 91 -27.69 -4.08 -16.13
C PHE A 91 -28.54 -4.10 -14.85
N LYS A 92 -29.47 -5.05 -14.75
CA LYS A 92 -30.41 -5.14 -13.63
C LYS A 92 -29.79 -5.93 -12.45
N GLY A 93 -30.02 -5.46 -11.22
CA GLY A 93 -29.47 -6.11 -10.02
C GLY A 93 -27.96 -6.27 -10.15
N ASN A 94 -27.45 -7.47 -9.91
CA ASN A 94 -26.02 -7.77 -9.92
C ASN A 94 -25.46 -8.13 -11.31
N SER A 95 -26.29 -8.03 -12.39
CA SER A 95 -25.86 -8.48 -13.72
C SER A 95 -24.67 -7.72 -14.30
N LEU A 96 -24.37 -6.50 -13.83
CA LEU A 96 -23.15 -5.76 -14.16
C LEU A 96 -21.90 -6.50 -13.63
N GLN A 97 -21.93 -6.87 -12.36
CA GLN A 97 -20.82 -7.59 -11.71
C GLN A 97 -20.66 -8.98 -12.35
N ASP A 98 -21.75 -9.71 -12.57
CA ASP A 98 -21.74 -11.02 -13.23
C ASP A 98 -21.14 -10.95 -14.65
N TYR A 99 -21.51 -9.93 -15.41
CA TYR A 99 -20.98 -9.72 -16.74
C TYR A 99 -19.46 -9.47 -16.71
N LEU A 100 -19.00 -8.54 -15.85
CA LEU A 100 -17.57 -8.21 -15.73
C LEU A 100 -16.76 -9.42 -15.26
N GLN A 101 -17.26 -10.20 -14.31
CA GLN A 101 -16.62 -11.45 -13.88
C GLN A 101 -16.55 -12.48 -15.02
N SER A 102 -17.59 -12.56 -15.88
CA SER A 102 -17.61 -13.49 -17.03
C SER A 102 -16.53 -13.20 -18.08
N ILE A 103 -16.00 -11.97 -18.11
CA ILE A 103 -14.88 -11.57 -18.97
C ILE A 103 -13.55 -11.47 -18.19
N GLY A 104 -13.50 -12.00 -16.97
CA GLY A 104 -12.29 -12.06 -16.16
C GLY A 104 -11.95 -10.79 -15.38
N VAL A 105 -12.91 -9.87 -15.18
CA VAL A 105 -12.76 -8.70 -14.29
C VAL A 105 -13.26 -9.08 -12.90
N GLU A 106 -12.34 -9.14 -11.92
CA GLU A 106 -12.62 -9.61 -10.56
C GLU A 106 -13.13 -8.47 -9.69
N TYR A 107 -14.25 -8.71 -8.96
CA TYR A 107 -14.80 -7.75 -8.02
C TYR A 107 -13.82 -7.48 -6.86
N GLY A 108 -13.75 -6.23 -6.42
CA GLY A 108 -12.84 -5.79 -5.35
C GLY A 108 -11.37 -5.63 -5.76
N ARG A 109 -10.93 -6.31 -6.82
CA ARG A 109 -9.57 -6.19 -7.36
C ARG A 109 -9.49 -5.34 -8.61
N ASN A 110 -10.27 -5.68 -9.63
CA ASN A 110 -10.28 -4.99 -10.91
C ASN A 110 -11.52 -4.10 -11.10
N LEU A 111 -12.60 -4.36 -10.39
CA LEU A 111 -13.84 -3.59 -10.36
C LEU A 111 -13.96 -2.93 -9.00
N ASN A 112 -13.97 -1.60 -8.95
CA ASN A 112 -14.06 -0.85 -7.70
C ASN A 112 -14.57 0.58 -7.95
N ALA A 113 -14.83 1.31 -6.86
CA ALA A 113 -15.11 2.74 -6.86
C ALA A 113 -14.59 3.36 -5.56
N TYR A 114 -14.55 4.67 -5.52
CA TYR A 114 -14.29 5.42 -4.29
C TYR A 114 -14.93 6.80 -4.30
N THR A 115 -15.42 7.22 -3.14
CA THR A 115 -15.92 8.55 -2.88
C THR A 115 -14.96 9.29 -1.96
N SER A 116 -14.52 10.47 -2.38
CA SER A 116 -13.78 11.40 -1.55
C SER A 116 -14.61 12.65 -1.28
N VAL A 117 -13.98 13.65 -0.66
CA VAL A 117 -14.67 14.91 -0.35
C VAL A 117 -15.11 15.63 -1.62
N GLU A 118 -14.29 15.62 -2.68
CA GLU A 118 -14.52 16.45 -3.88
C GLU A 118 -14.69 15.64 -5.16
N LYS A 119 -14.50 14.31 -5.12
CA LYS A 119 -14.63 13.46 -6.31
C LYS A 119 -15.21 12.09 -5.96
N THR A 120 -15.87 11.49 -6.95
CA THR A 120 -16.28 10.09 -6.95
C THR A 120 -15.79 9.46 -8.26
N VAL A 121 -15.16 8.29 -8.17
CA VAL A 121 -14.59 7.61 -9.34
C VAL A 121 -15.02 6.16 -9.35
N TYR A 122 -15.54 5.71 -10.49
CA TYR A 122 -15.88 4.31 -10.76
C TYR A 122 -14.94 3.78 -11.82
N TYR A 123 -14.47 2.56 -11.65
CA TYR A 123 -13.52 1.99 -12.61
C TYR A 123 -13.52 0.47 -12.62
N PHE A 124 -13.08 -0.05 -13.75
CA PHE A 124 -12.67 -1.43 -13.89
C PHE A 124 -11.44 -1.51 -14.80
N THR A 125 -10.55 -2.43 -14.46
CA THR A 125 -9.22 -2.58 -15.05
C THR A 125 -9.05 -3.94 -15.70
N ASP A 126 -8.02 -4.07 -16.53
CA ASP A 126 -7.66 -5.31 -17.21
C ASP A 126 -8.81 -5.94 -18.05
N VAL A 127 -9.67 -5.13 -18.63
CA VAL A 127 -10.70 -5.63 -19.57
C VAL A 127 -10.05 -6.21 -20.82
N PRO A 128 -10.38 -7.46 -21.25
CA PRO A 128 -9.77 -8.04 -22.44
C PRO A 128 -10.23 -7.31 -23.71
N THR A 129 -9.29 -6.76 -24.46
CA THR A 129 -9.54 -6.02 -25.71
C THR A 129 -9.59 -6.92 -26.95
N THR A 130 -9.25 -8.18 -26.83
CA THR A 130 -9.36 -9.20 -27.89
C THR A 130 -10.81 -9.59 -28.19
N ARG A 131 -11.75 -9.17 -27.35
CA ARG A 131 -13.21 -9.37 -27.52
C ARG A 131 -13.86 -8.01 -27.76
N PRO A 132 -14.14 -7.60 -29.01
CA PRO A 132 -14.73 -6.28 -29.31
C PRO A 132 -16.03 -6.00 -28.54
N THR A 133 -16.89 -7.02 -28.38
CA THR A 133 -18.13 -6.91 -27.62
C THR A 133 -17.89 -6.59 -26.12
N ALA A 134 -16.76 -7.01 -25.54
CA ALA A 134 -16.41 -6.68 -24.16
C ALA A 134 -16.13 -5.17 -24.01
N VAL A 135 -15.39 -4.58 -24.95
CA VAL A 135 -15.12 -3.13 -24.97
C VAL A 135 -16.42 -2.34 -25.10
N ASP A 136 -17.30 -2.71 -26.03
CA ASP A 136 -18.57 -2.02 -26.25
C ASP A 136 -19.50 -2.13 -25.03
N SER A 137 -19.59 -3.30 -24.40
CA SER A 137 -20.36 -3.48 -23.16
C SER A 137 -19.79 -2.66 -21.99
N CYS A 138 -18.47 -2.58 -21.88
CA CYS A 138 -17.80 -1.75 -20.88
C CYS A 138 -18.08 -0.25 -21.10
N MET A 139 -18.12 0.20 -22.36
CA MET A 139 -18.57 1.56 -22.70
C MET A 139 -20.01 1.83 -22.28
N LEU A 140 -20.89 0.83 -22.42
CA LEU A 140 -22.28 0.92 -21.98
C LEU A 140 -22.39 1.00 -20.45
N ILE A 141 -21.56 0.26 -19.72
CA ILE A 141 -21.48 0.38 -18.25
C ILE A 141 -21.09 1.81 -17.84
N LEU A 142 -20.06 2.40 -18.47
CA LEU A 142 -19.68 3.79 -18.19
C LEU A 142 -20.82 4.77 -18.48
N LYS A 143 -21.59 4.54 -19.56
CA LYS A 143 -22.76 5.35 -19.89
C LYS A 143 -23.83 5.23 -18.80
N ASP A 144 -24.11 4.04 -18.32
CA ASP A 144 -25.08 3.82 -17.25
C ASP A 144 -24.63 4.43 -15.92
N TRP A 145 -23.36 4.34 -15.58
CA TRP A 145 -22.80 5.06 -14.41
C TRP A 145 -22.88 6.58 -14.55
N SER A 146 -22.84 7.09 -15.78
CA SER A 146 -22.99 8.53 -16.03
C SER A 146 -24.39 9.03 -15.68
N ASN A 147 -25.45 8.35 -16.13
CA ASN A 147 -26.82 8.84 -15.98
C ASN A 147 -27.93 7.77 -15.94
N GLY A 148 -27.58 6.50 -15.73
CA GLY A 148 -28.51 5.36 -15.79
C GLY A 148 -28.55 4.50 -14.53
N ILE A 149 -28.17 5.00 -13.36
CA ILE A 149 -28.26 4.29 -12.08
C ILE A 149 -29.72 4.19 -11.65
N SER A 150 -30.21 2.98 -11.35
CA SER A 150 -31.65 2.70 -11.17
C SER A 150 -32.25 3.25 -9.88
N LEU A 151 -31.52 3.31 -8.79
CA LEU A 151 -31.90 3.83 -7.45
C LEU A 151 -33.30 3.35 -7.01
N THR A 152 -33.55 2.02 -7.06
CA THR A 152 -34.80 1.44 -6.56
C THR A 152 -34.90 1.55 -5.04
N LYS A 153 -36.11 1.55 -4.51
CA LYS A 153 -36.32 1.63 -3.07
C LYS A 153 -35.73 0.43 -2.33
N GLU A 154 -35.87 -0.74 -2.96
CA GLU A 154 -35.35 -2.02 -2.44
C GLU A 154 -33.82 -1.96 -2.35
N ALA A 155 -33.12 -1.64 -3.45
CA ALA A 155 -31.66 -1.53 -3.46
C ALA A 155 -31.14 -0.50 -2.44
N ILE A 156 -31.82 0.66 -2.30
CA ILE A 156 -31.44 1.67 -1.30
C ILE A 156 -31.57 1.12 0.12
N ASN A 157 -32.63 0.37 0.42
CA ASN A 157 -32.81 -0.17 1.77
C ASN A 157 -31.80 -1.27 2.09
N ASP A 158 -31.53 -2.17 1.13
CA ASP A 158 -30.59 -3.28 1.30
C ASP A 158 -29.16 -2.75 1.49
N GLU A 159 -28.77 -1.69 0.77
CA GLU A 159 -27.44 -1.13 0.81
C GLU A 159 -27.13 -0.33 2.09
N ARG A 160 -28.13 0.15 2.83
CA ARG A 160 -27.92 0.83 4.13
C ARG A 160 -27.19 -0.06 5.13
N ASP A 161 -27.61 -1.33 5.24
CA ASP A 161 -26.96 -2.29 6.14
C ASP A 161 -25.50 -2.57 5.73
N VAL A 162 -25.21 -2.57 4.43
CA VAL A 162 -23.85 -2.71 3.90
C VAL A 162 -22.98 -1.52 4.26
N VAL A 163 -23.48 -0.29 4.09
CA VAL A 163 -22.78 0.94 4.52
C VAL A 163 -22.57 0.96 6.04
N HIS A 164 -23.55 0.52 6.83
CA HIS A 164 -23.37 0.36 8.29
C HIS A 164 -22.26 -0.63 8.64
N ASN A 165 -22.16 -1.77 7.94
CA ASN A 165 -21.11 -2.74 8.16
C ASN A 165 -19.73 -2.16 7.78
N GLU A 166 -19.65 -1.40 6.70
CA GLU A 166 -18.43 -0.70 6.31
C GLU A 166 -18.03 0.36 7.36
N TYR A 167 -18.99 1.16 7.84
CA TYR A 167 -18.75 2.13 8.91
C TYR A 167 -18.14 1.47 10.14
N ARG A 168 -18.72 0.35 10.61
CA ARG A 168 -18.19 -0.39 11.76
C ARG A 168 -16.75 -0.84 11.54
N MET A 169 -16.42 -1.29 10.33
CA MET A 169 -15.09 -1.79 9.98
C MET A 169 -14.04 -0.66 9.92
N ARG A 170 -14.41 0.49 9.37
CA ARG A 170 -13.47 1.60 9.11
C ARG A 170 -13.29 2.55 10.30
N ILE A 171 -14.27 2.69 11.18
CA ILE A 171 -14.23 3.63 12.30
C ILE A 171 -13.42 3.08 13.47
N VAL A 172 -12.11 3.14 13.34
CA VAL A 172 -11.13 2.85 14.41
C VAL A 172 -10.89 4.10 15.28
N GLY A 173 -10.22 3.94 16.43
CA GLY A 173 -10.02 5.03 17.42
C GLY A 173 -9.46 6.31 16.81
N GLN A 174 -8.41 6.23 15.99
CA GLN A 174 -7.84 7.40 15.32
C GLN A 174 -8.83 8.10 14.39
N GLN A 175 -9.58 7.33 13.61
CA GLN A 175 -10.58 7.88 12.70
C GLN A 175 -11.70 8.63 13.45
N ARG A 176 -12.19 8.05 14.56
CA ARG A 176 -13.20 8.71 15.42
C ARG A 176 -12.71 10.06 15.97
N MET A 177 -11.44 10.11 16.41
CA MET A 177 -10.84 11.36 16.89
C MET A 177 -10.72 12.41 15.80
N ILE A 178 -10.28 12.02 14.60
CA ILE A 178 -10.22 12.92 13.44
C ILE A 178 -11.62 13.50 13.16
N GLU A 179 -12.64 12.65 13.00
CA GLU A 179 -14.00 13.10 12.69
C GLU A 179 -14.57 14.05 13.74
N ARG A 180 -14.38 13.75 15.05
CA ARG A 180 -14.82 14.63 16.14
C ARG A 180 -14.08 15.96 16.16
N SER A 181 -12.84 15.98 15.67
CA SER A 181 -11.96 17.16 15.68
C SER A 181 -12.19 18.07 14.48
N LEU A 182 -12.62 17.53 13.33
CA LEU A 182 -12.79 18.30 12.08
C LEU A 182 -13.60 19.61 12.26
N PRO A 183 -14.73 19.64 12.99
CA PRO A 183 -15.48 20.90 13.16
C PRO A 183 -14.68 22.03 13.80
N LYS A 184 -13.83 21.72 14.78
CA LYS A 184 -12.94 22.70 15.42
C LYS A 184 -11.76 23.06 14.53
N LEU A 185 -11.15 22.08 13.86
CA LEU A 185 -10.02 22.27 12.94
C LEU A 185 -10.39 23.16 11.75
N TYR A 186 -11.62 23.06 11.26
CA TYR A 186 -12.17 23.90 10.19
C TYR A 186 -13.05 25.07 10.69
N GLN A 187 -12.96 25.42 11.98
CA GLN A 187 -13.66 26.59 12.58
C GLN A 187 -15.17 26.61 12.30
N GLY A 188 -15.82 25.45 12.19
CA GLY A 188 -17.24 25.31 11.87
C GLY A 188 -17.57 25.39 10.38
N GLU A 189 -16.59 25.49 9.50
CA GLU A 189 -16.78 25.50 8.06
C GLU A 189 -17.19 24.14 7.50
N LYS A 190 -17.63 24.13 6.25
CA LYS A 190 -18.27 22.98 5.59
C LYS A 190 -17.41 21.72 5.59
N TYR A 191 -16.10 21.81 5.37
CA TYR A 191 -15.19 20.64 5.43
C TYR A 191 -15.23 19.93 6.77
N GLY A 192 -15.45 20.64 7.88
CA GLY A 192 -15.60 20.05 9.22
C GLY A 192 -16.76 19.06 9.35
N TYR A 193 -17.67 19.02 8.40
CA TYR A 193 -18.90 18.23 8.46
C TYR A 193 -19.12 17.34 7.23
N ARG A 194 -18.12 17.18 6.34
CA ARG A 194 -18.29 16.49 5.04
C ARG A 194 -17.33 15.33 4.85
N PHE A 195 -17.14 14.57 5.95
CA PHE A 195 -16.42 13.32 5.83
C PHE A 195 -17.23 12.32 4.96
N PRO A 196 -16.63 11.61 3.97
CA PRO A 196 -17.38 10.89 2.94
C PRO A 196 -18.35 9.82 3.43
N ILE A 197 -18.00 9.06 4.50
CA ILE A 197 -18.90 8.04 5.07
C ILE A 197 -20.19 8.64 5.62
N GLY A 198 -20.19 9.92 5.95
CA GLY A 198 -21.34 10.69 6.39
C GLY A 198 -21.88 10.35 7.77
N LEU A 199 -23.18 10.51 7.93
CA LEU A 199 -23.89 10.22 9.19
C LEU A 199 -24.83 9.03 9.02
N MET A 200 -24.70 8.02 9.88
CA MET A 200 -25.57 6.85 9.86
C MET A 200 -27.05 7.25 10.04
N SER A 201 -27.36 8.25 10.86
CA SER A 201 -28.72 8.77 11.03
C SER A 201 -29.30 9.36 9.74
N VAL A 202 -28.48 9.94 8.86
CA VAL A 202 -28.90 10.41 7.54
C VAL A 202 -29.07 9.23 6.58
N ILE A 203 -28.14 8.27 6.59
CA ILE A 203 -28.24 7.04 5.79
C ILE A 203 -29.55 6.31 6.11
N ASP A 204 -29.89 6.13 7.39
CA ASP A 204 -31.12 5.44 7.83
C ASP A 204 -32.37 6.21 7.47
N GLY A 205 -32.35 7.54 7.71
CA GLY A 205 -33.52 8.40 7.57
C GLY A 205 -33.77 8.94 6.17
N CYS A 206 -32.83 8.84 5.25
CA CYS A 206 -32.96 9.45 3.93
C CYS A 206 -34.09 8.81 3.12
N LYS A 207 -34.91 9.68 2.49
CA LYS A 207 -35.91 9.21 1.54
C LYS A 207 -35.27 8.95 0.17
N PRO A 208 -35.74 7.96 -0.60
CA PRO A 208 -35.23 7.72 -1.96
C PRO A 208 -35.22 8.97 -2.86
N GLU A 209 -36.17 9.87 -2.65
CA GLU A 209 -36.27 11.14 -3.38
C GLU A 209 -35.15 12.10 -3.07
N THR A 210 -34.63 12.13 -1.83
CA THR A 210 -33.49 12.95 -1.42
C THR A 210 -32.22 12.48 -2.12
N LEU A 211 -32.00 11.16 -2.20
CA LEU A 211 -30.87 10.58 -2.91
C LEU A 211 -30.99 10.82 -4.42
N ARG A 212 -32.17 10.60 -5.00
CA ARG A 212 -32.44 10.89 -6.42
C ARG A 212 -32.26 12.38 -6.75
N ALA A 213 -32.61 13.28 -5.84
CA ALA A 213 -32.38 14.71 -6.00
C ALA A 213 -30.88 15.05 -6.06
N TYR A 214 -30.08 14.44 -5.18
CA TYR A 214 -28.62 14.55 -5.22
C TYR A 214 -28.06 14.02 -6.55
N TYR A 215 -28.44 12.81 -6.96
CA TYR A 215 -28.03 12.20 -8.21
C TYR A 215 -28.33 13.09 -9.42
N ARG A 216 -29.59 13.51 -9.60
CA ARG A 216 -30.01 14.36 -10.73
C ARG A 216 -29.32 15.72 -10.73
N LYS A 217 -29.00 16.26 -9.57
CA LYS A 217 -28.33 17.56 -9.44
C LYS A 217 -26.87 17.47 -9.90
N TRP A 218 -26.18 16.41 -9.59
CA TRP A 218 -24.72 16.38 -9.69
C TRP A 218 -24.17 15.42 -10.76
N TYR A 219 -24.84 14.30 -11.07
CA TYR A 219 -24.38 13.32 -12.07
C TYR A 219 -24.79 13.77 -13.47
N ARG A 220 -23.97 14.60 -14.04
CA ARG A 220 -24.18 15.26 -15.32
C ARG A 220 -22.91 15.29 -16.14
N PRO A 221 -22.99 15.25 -17.48
CA PRO A 221 -21.83 15.26 -18.37
C PRO A 221 -20.82 16.38 -18.09
N ASP A 222 -21.29 17.58 -17.75
CA ASP A 222 -20.43 18.75 -17.49
C ASP A 222 -19.57 18.63 -16.23
N ASN A 223 -19.88 17.65 -15.35
CA ASN A 223 -19.12 17.31 -14.14
C ASN A 223 -18.32 15.99 -14.29
N GLN A 224 -18.31 15.38 -15.48
CA GLN A 224 -17.81 14.02 -15.69
C GLN A 224 -16.66 13.97 -16.69
N ALA A 225 -15.77 12.99 -16.49
CA ALA A 225 -14.82 12.58 -17.50
C ALA A 225 -14.82 11.06 -17.69
N ILE A 226 -14.76 10.64 -18.95
CA ILE A 226 -14.51 9.26 -19.37
C ILE A 226 -13.01 9.12 -19.65
N ILE A 227 -12.37 8.14 -19.02
CA ILE A 227 -10.95 7.91 -19.14
C ILE A 227 -10.71 6.45 -19.55
N ILE A 228 -10.09 6.24 -20.70
CA ILE A 228 -9.82 4.91 -21.24
C ILE A 228 -8.36 4.83 -21.65
N VAL A 229 -7.66 3.87 -21.05
CA VAL A 229 -6.24 3.63 -21.30
C VAL A 229 -6.03 2.13 -21.51
N GLY A 230 -5.33 1.78 -22.58
CA GLY A 230 -4.99 0.39 -22.84
C GLY A 230 -4.77 0.08 -24.31
N ASP A 231 -4.75 -1.19 -24.64
CA ASP A 231 -4.58 -1.69 -26.00
C ASP A 231 -5.90 -1.57 -26.80
N VAL A 232 -6.25 -0.32 -27.14
CA VAL A 232 -7.51 0.05 -27.80
C VAL A 232 -7.25 0.93 -29.02
N ASP A 233 -8.17 0.90 -29.97
CA ASP A 233 -8.23 1.88 -31.06
C ASP A 233 -8.85 3.20 -30.56
N VAL A 234 -8.02 4.23 -30.49
CA VAL A 234 -8.40 5.56 -30.00
C VAL A 234 -9.56 6.16 -30.79
N ASN A 235 -9.63 5.97 -32.11
CA ASN A 235 -10.69 6.52 -32.95
C ASN A 235 -12.03 5.77 -32.76
N HIS A 236 -11.97 4.46 -32.59
CA HIS A 236 -13.14 3.64 -32.27
C HIS A 236 -13.74 4.06 -30.93
N ILE A 237 -12.90 4.17 -29.90
CA ILE A 237 -13.35 4.61 -28.56
C ILE A 237 -13.95 6.01 -28.61
N GLU A 238 -13.32 6.96 -29.30
CA GLU A 238 -13.87 8.31 -29.43
C GLU A 238 -15.24 8.33 -30.12
N ALA A 239 -15.40 7.54 -31.19
CA ALA A 239 -16.69 7.40 -31.88
C ALA A 239 -17.76 6.85 -30.94
N LYS A 240 -17.44 5.83 -30.13
CA LYS A 240 -18.33 5.27 -29.12
C LYS A 240 -18.68 6.27 -28.01
N ILE A 241 -17.74 7.07 -27.54
CA ILE A 241 -18.03 8.14 -26.58
C ILE A 241 -19.03 9.13 -27.18
N LYS A 242 -18.84 9.57 -28.41
CA LYS A 242 -19.75 10.47 -29.09
C LYS A 242 -21.15 9.85 -29.28
N GLU A 243 -21.22 8.59 -29.67
CA GLU A 243 -22.47 7.84 -29.85
C GLU A 243 -23.26 7.76 -28.54
N LEU A 244 -22.64 7.31 -27.45
CA LEU A 244 -23.30 6.98 -26.20
C LEU A 244 -23.62 8.20 -25.31
N PHE A 245 -22.77 9.22 -25.33
CA PHE A 245 -22.83 10.29 -24.34
C PHE A 245 -23.35 11.63 -24.90
N SER A 246 -23.28 11.91 -26.22
CA SER A 246 -23.69 13.22 -26.76
C SER A 246 -25.18 13.52 -26.56
N GLY A 247 -26.03 12.48 -26.46
CA GLY A 247 -27.46 12.63 -26.23
C GLY A 247 -27.87 12.97 -24.80
N ILE A 248 -26.94 12.90 -23.83
CA ILE A 248 -27.23 13.17 -22.40
C ILE A 248 -27.37 14.69 -22.23
N LYS A 249 -28.53 15.12 -21.73
CA LYS A 249 -28.84 16.55 -21.58
C LYS A 249 -28.39 17.08 -20.23
N VAL A 250 -27.81 18.28 -20.26
CA VAL A 250 -27.54 19.08 -19.06
C VAL A 250 -28.65 20.12 -18.88
N PRO A 251 -29.26 20.24 -17.70
CA PRO A 251 -30.27 21.27 -17.44
C PRO A 251 -29.75 22.69 -17.72
N LYS A 252 -30.56 23.59 -18.28
CA LYS A 252 -30.14 24.98 -18.58
C LYS A 252 -29.69 25.74 -17.32
N ASN A 253 -30.32 25.43 -16.17
CA ASN A 253 -29.98 26.06 -14.88
C ASN A 253 -29.23 25.06 -13.98
N ALA A 254 -28.33 24.29 -14.52
CA ALA A 254 -27.53 23.32 -13.79
C ALA A 254 -26.75 24.00 -12.66
N ALA A 255 -26.79 23.39 -11.48
CA ALA A 255 -26.03 23.89 -10.33
C ALA A 255 -24.54 23.86 -10.64
N LYS A 256 -23.84 24.94 -10.34
CA LYS A 256 -22.39 24.99 -10.46
C LYS A 256 -21.74 24.34 -9.23
N ILE A 257 -20.61 23.69 -9.44
CA ILE A 257 -19.76 23.24 -8.35
C ILE A 257 -19.04 24.49 -7.82
N GLU A 258 -19.27 24.80 -6.56
CA GLU A 258 -18.61 25.89 -5.87
C GLU A 258 -17.39 25.36 -5.11
N LYS A 259 -16.26 26.04 -5.23
CA LYS A 259 -15.10 25.76 -4.37
C LYS A 259 -15.43 26.26 -2.96
N VAL A 260 -15.23 25.40 -1.99
CA VAL A 260 -15.38 25.73 -0.57
C VAL A 260 -14.00 26.15 -0.06
N GLU A 261 -13.85 27.41 0.25
CA GLU A 261 -12.61 27.96 0.79
C GLU A 261 -12.46 27.60 2.28
N VAL A 262 -11.21 27.47 2.72
CA VAL A 262 -10.85 27.31 4.14
C VAL A 262 -10.22 28.59 4.63
N SER A 263 -10.82 29.17 5.66
CA SER A 263 -10.36 30.44 6.22
C SER A 263 -9.03 30.32 6.97
N ASP A 264 -8.31 31.42 7.02
CA ASP A 264 -7.19 31.59 7.93
C ASP A 264 -7.68 31.65 9.39
N ASN A 265 -6.82 31.33 10.32
CA ASN A 265 -7.06 31.56 11.74
C ASN A 265 -6.04 32.59 12.26
N ASP A 266 -6.54 33.61 12.97
CA ASP A 266 -5.69 34.68 13.56
C ASP A 266 -4.92 34.18 14.79
N SER A 267 -5.50 33.23 15.52
CA SER A 267 -4.94 32.61 16.72
C SER A 267 -4.75 31.11 16.49
N ALA A 268 -3.76 30.52 17.11
CA ALA A 268 -3.50 29.09 17.00
C ALA A 268 -4.70 28.26 17.51
N ILE A 269 -5.01 27.19 16.77
CA ILE A 269 -6.04 26.21 17.12
C ILE A 269 -5.38 25.00 17.72
N TYR A 270 -5.78 24.62 18.93
CA TYR A 270 -5.32 23.39 19.58
C TYR A 270 -6.51 22.47 19.80
N VAL A 271 -6.38 21.23 19.38
CA VAL A 271 -7.35 20.15 19.59
C VAL A 271 -6.62 18.99 20.25
N ILE A 272 -7.12 18.57 21.42
CA ILE A 272 -6.65 17.38 22.12
C ILE A 272 -7.82 16.42 22.22
N ASP A 273 -7.70 15.26 21.63
CA ASP A 273 -8.72 14.22 21.65
C ASP A 273 -8.13 12.87 22.10
N LYS A 274 -8.98 11.99 22.59
CA LYS A 274 -8.57 10.69 23.13
C LYS A 274 -9.59 9.61 22.83
N ASP A 275 -9.08 8.38 22.67
CA ASP A 275 -9.90 7.22 22.39
C ASP A 275 -9.31 5.96 23.07
N LYS A 276 -10.17 5.07 23.60
CA LYS A 276 -9.76 3.85 24.30
C LYS A 276 -9.02 2.85 23.38
N GLU A 277 -9.34 2.88 22.09
CA GLU A 277 -8.76 1.98 21.08
C GLU A 277 -7.55 2.59 20.35
N GLN A 278 -7.13 3.81 20.73
CA GLN A 278 -5.91 4.42 20.19
C GLN A 278 -4.67 3.63 20.63
N GLN A 279 -3.78 3.35 19.66
CA GLN A 279 -2.63 2.48 19.90
C GLN A 279 -1.39 3.24 20.38
N VAL A 280 -1.21 4.45 19.91
CA VAL A 280 -0.04 5.30 20.17
C VAL A 280 -0.46 6.74 20.39
N ASP A 281 0.29 7.46 21.21
CA ASP A 281 0.09 8.90 21.35
C ASP A 281 0.76 9.61 20.17
N LEU A 282 0.00 10.38 19.41
CA LEU A 282 0.50 11.10 18.24
C LEU A 282 -0.02 12.52 18.18
N PHE A 283 0.69 13.34 17.43
CA PHE A 283 0.26 14.71 17.16
C PHE A 283 0.58 15.11 15.72
N GLN A 284 -0.18 16.07 15.25
CA GLN A 284 0.04 16.75 13.98
C GLN A 284 0.01 18.26 14.20
N VAL A 285 0.98 18.96 13.63
CA VAL A 285 1.03 20.42 13.64
C VAL A 285 0.97 20.91 12.21
N TYR A 286 -0.04 21.67 11.91
CA TYR A 286 -0.29 22.22 10.59
C TYR A 286 0.05 23.70 10.58
N MET A 287 0.85 24.12 9.64
CA MET A 287 1.18 25.51 9.36
C MET A 287 0.53 25.85 8.02
N LYS A 288 -0.73 26.36 8.08
CA LYS A 288 -1.57 26.57 6.90
C LYS A 288 -1.05 27.67 6.00
N HIS A 289 -1.19 27.47 4.71
CA HIS A 289 -0.99 28.50 3.68
C HIS A 289 -1.93 28.25 2.49
N ASN A 290 -1.98 29.16 1.56
CA ASN A 290 -2.87 29.03 0.42
C ASN A 290 -2.39 27.92 -0.53
N ALA A 291 -3.31 27.09 -0.99
CA ALA A 291 -3.05 26.15 -2.08
C ALA A 291 -2.71 26.90 -3.38
N VAL A 292 -1.96 26.25 -4.26
CA VAL A 292 -1.64 26.84 -5.57
C VAL A 292 -2.93 26.98 -6.39
N PRO A 293 -3.27 28.17 -6.88
CA PRO A 293 -4.44 28.35 -7.73
C PRO A 293 -4.39 27.46 -8.97
N ASP A 294 -5.52 26.88 -9.36
CA ASP A 294 -5.62 25.97 -10.51
C ASP A 294 -5.05 26.56 -11.80
N SER A 295 -5.19 27.88 -11.99
CA SER A 295 -4.65 28.61 -13.15
C SER A 295 -3.12 28.61 -13.24
N LEU A 296 -2.44 28.34 -12.12
CA LEU A 296 -0.98 28.29 -12.05
C LEU A 296 -0.42 26.86 -12.10
N LYS A 297 -1.25 25.83 -11.94
CA LYS A 297 -0.81 24.43 -11.97
C LYS A 297 -0.25 23.99 -13.33
N SER A 298 -0.65 24.66 -14.41
CA SER A 298 -0.09 24.42 -15.75
C SER A 298 1.30 25.04 -15.99
N ASN A 299 1.87 25.75 -15.02
CA ASN A 299 3.13 26.46 -15.16
C ASN A 299 4.29 25.68 -14.52
N MET A 300 5.49 25.87 -15.08
CA MET A 300 6.73 25.26 -14.56
C MET A 300 6.98 25.56 -13.07
N SER A 301 6.47 26.68 -12.55
CA SER A 301 6.56 27.02 -11.13
C SER A 301 5.89 25.98 -10.23
N TYR A 302 4.82 25.33 -10.71
CA TYR A 302 4.12 24.27 -9.97
C TYR A 302 4.98 23.02 -9.84
N LEU A 303 5.62 22.58 -10.93
CA LEU A 303 6.57 21.45 -10.88
C LEU A 303 7.74 21.74 -9.95
N LEU A 304 8.28 22.97 -10.03
CA LEU A 304 9.39 23.41 -9.16
C LEU A 304 8.99 23.37 -7.67
N LYS A 305 7.78 23.84 -7.34
CA LYS A 305 7.24 23.73 -5.98
C LYS A 305 7.21 22.27 -5.55
N GLY A 306 6.62 21.38 -6.34
CA GLY A 306 6.55 19.95 -6.02
C GLY A 306 7.92 19.30 -5.82
N TYR A 307 8.93 19.69 -6.60
CA TYR A 307 10.31 19.26 -6.38
C TYR A 307 10.87 19.78 -5.04
N MET A 308 10.68 21.06 -4.73
CA MET A 308 11.16 21.66 -3.48
C MET A 308 10.48 21.00 -2.27
N ASP A 309 9.18 20.77 -2.35
CA ASP A 309 8.43 20.03 -1.30
C ASP A 309 9.00 18.62 -1.09
N ASN A 310 9.26 17.90 -2.16
CA ASN A 310 9.81 16.55 -2.11
C ASN A 310 11.18 16.50 -1.43
N VAL A 311 12.13 17.34 -1.86
CA VAL A 311 13.49 17.32 -1.30
C VAL A 311 13.52 17.84 0.14
N ILE A 312 12.71 18.84 0.49
CA ILE A 312 12.59 19.35 1.87
C ILE A 312 12.03 18.27 2.78
N SER A 313 10.93 17.63 2.36
CA SER A 313 10.33 16.52 3.13
C SER A 313 11.32 15.37 3.34
N SER A 314 12.07 14.99 2.30
CA SER A 314 13.09 13.94 2.38
C SER A 314 14.22 14.31 3.37
N MET A 315 14.73 15.52 3.29
CA MET A 315 15.85 15.96 4.15
C MET A 315 15.44 16.10 5.62
N ILE A 316 14.26 16.67 5.90
CA ILE A 316 13.80 16.79 7.28
C ILE A 316 13.40 15.44 7.88
N ALA A 317 12.82 14.53 7.09
CA ALA A 317 12.52 13.16 7.51
C ALA A 317 13.82 12.41 7.90
N ALA A 318 14.90 12.58 7.14
CA ALA A 318 16.20 11.99 7.47
C ALA A 318 16.75 12.51 8.82
N ARG A 319 16.62 13.82 9.09
CA ARG A 319 16.99 14.39 10.40
C ARG A 319 16.17 13.83 11.55
N TYR A 320 14.84 13.68 11.36
CA TYR A 320 13.98 13.07 12.38
C TYR A 320 14.33 11.61 12.61
N ALA A 321 14.62 10.85 11.56
CA ALA A 321 15.04 9.46 11.67
C ALA A 321 16.38 9.32 12.43
N GLU A 322 17.36 10.15 12.10
CA GLU A 322 18.65 10.18 12.81
C GLU A 322 18.47 10.55 14.30
N LYS A 323 17.64 11.57 14.59
CA LYS A 323 17.34 11.97 15.96
C LYS A 323 16.58 10.91 16.75
N ALA A 324 15.73 10.12 16.10
CA ALA A 324 15.00 9.02 16.73
C ALA A 324 15.93 7.93 17.31
N LEU A 325 17.15 7.82 16.80
CA LEU A 325 18.17 6.88 17.28
C LEU A 325 18.88 7.37 18.56
N GLU A 326 18.71 8.63 18.97
CA GLU A 326 19.31 9.13 20.19
C GLU A 326 18.58 8.55 21.43
N PRO A 327 19.33 8.13 22.47
CA PRO A 327 18.72 7.44 23.63
C PRO A 327 17.67 8.27 24.38
N ASP A 328 17.84 9.59 24.39
CA ASP A 328 16.95 10.55 25.06
C ASP A 328 15.83 11.08 24.14
N CYS A 329 15.77 10.65 22.90
CA CYS A 329 14.72 11.08 21.97
C CYS A 329 13.33 10.73 22.51
N PRO A 330 12.41 11.71 22.63
CA PRO A 330 11.09 11.49 23.21
C PRO A 330 10.05 10.93 22.25
N TYR A 331 10.36 10.81 20.96
CA TYR A 331 9.47 10.23 19.96
C TYR A 331 10.03 8.92 19.40
N LEU A 332 9.13 8.10 18.86
CA LEU A 332 9.45 6.86 18.15
C LEU A 332 9.77 7.13 16.67
N GLN A 333 8.97 8.01 16.08
CA GLN A 333 9.15 8.49 14.71
C GLN A 333 8.54 9.87 14.54
N ALA A 334 9.05 10.62 13.57
CA ALA A 334 8.49 11.89 13.16
C ALA A 334 8.70 12.09 11.66
N ASN A 335 7.88 12.94 11.06
CA ASN A 335 7.95 13.32 9.66
C ASN A 335 7.43 14.74 9.46
N ALA A 336 7.79 15.35 8.32
CA ALA A 336 7.21 16.62 7.90
C ALA A 336 7.09 16.68 6.38
N GLY A 337 6.08 17.40 5.90
CA GLY A 337 5.86 17.61 4.47
C GLY A 337 4.80 18.65 4.19
N ASP A 338 4.87 19.21 2.98
CA ASP A 338 3.89 20.17 2.49
C ASP A 338 2.83 19.46 1.65
N GLY A 339 1.57 19.89 1.79
CA GLY A 339 0.44 19.31 1.05
C GLY A 339 -0.90 19.83 1.55
N SER A 340 -1.97 19.17 1.13
CA SER A 340 -3.33 19.57 1.48
C SER A 340 -3.56 19.60 3.00
N TYR A 341 -4.24 20.67 3.49
CA TYR A 341 -4.67 20.75 4.87
C TYR A 341 -5.81 19.78 5.13
N LEU A 342 -5.52 18.70 5.85
CA LEU A 342 -6.45 17.62 6.19
C LEU A 342 -7.16 17.05 4.94
N ILE A 343 -8.45 17.34 4.78
CA ILE A 343 -9.29 16.81 3.68
C ILE A 343 -9.69 17.87 2.65
N SER A 344 -9.15 19.09 2.72
CA SER A 344 -9.49 20.18 1.80
C SER A 344 -8.51 20.27 0.62
N SER A 345 -8.99 20.70 -0.54
CA SER A 345 -8.17 21.01 -1.72
C SER A 345 -7.85 22.49 -1.90
N THR A 346 -8.48 23.36 -1.09
CA THR A 346 -8.36 24.82 -1.21
C THR A 346 -7.39 25.43 -0.22
N LYS A 347 -6.85 24.64 0.68
CA LYS A 347 -5.85 25.05 1.67
C LYS A 347 -4.75 24.01 1.77
N ASP A 348 -3.51 24.44 1.74
CA ASP A 348 -2.35 23.61 2.01
C ASP A 348 -1.81 23.85 3.41
N ALA A 349 -0.95 22.97 3.88
CA ALA A 349 -0.22 23.14 5.13
C ALA A 349 1.11 22.40 5.10
N PHE A 350 2.15 23.04 5.63
CA PHE A 350 3.33 22.29 6.07
C PHE A 350 2.99 21.57 7.36
N THR A 351 2.99 20.25 7.31
CA THR A 351 2.50 19.38 8.39
C THR A 351 3.67 18.68 9.06
N LEU A 352 3.78 18.83 10.38
CA LEU A 352 4.68 18.04 11.22
C LEU A 352 3.86 16.93 11.87
N THR A 353 4.33 15.69 11.82
CA THR A 353 3.70 14.54 12.47
C THR A 353 4.72 13.89 13.41
N GLY A 354 4.31 13.57 14.63
CA GLY A 354 5.15 12.85 15.58
C GLY A 354 4.38 11.79 16.35
N VAL A 355 5.01 10.63 16.56
CA VAL A 355 4.54 9.55 17.43
C VAL A 355 5.39 9.54 18.68
N ALA A 356 4.79 9.84 19.81
CA ALA A 356 5.51 9.99 21.08
C ALA A 356 5.85 8.62 21.70
N LYS A 357 6.96 8.56 22.42
CA LYS A 357 7.21 7.49 23.38
C LYS A 357 6.17 7.57 24.52
N PRO A 358 5.80 6.45 25.16
CA PRO A 358 4.80 6.45 26.24
C PRO A 358 5.08 7.52 27.31
N GLY A 359 4.07 8.37 27.57
CA GLY A 359 4.13 9.46 28.54
C GLY A 359 5.03 10.65 28.17
N LYS A 360 5.50 10.74 26.89
CA LYS A 360 6.44 11.76 26.40
C LYS A 360 5.83 12.71 25.36
N ILE A 361 4.50 12.85 25.34
CA ILE A 361 3.82 13.62 24.30
C ILE A 361 4.27 15.09 24.23
N LYS A 362 4.47 15.77 25.36
CA LYS A 362 4.92 17.17 25.41
C LYS A 362 6.35 17.34 24.96
N GLU A 363 7.23 16.46 25.44
CA GLU A 363 8.65 16.44 25.03
C GLU A 363 8.79 16.10 23.56
N ALA A 364 8.02 15.14 23.03
CA ALA A 364 8.00 14.77 21.62
C ALA A 364 7.51 15.94 20.75
N TYR A 365 6.44 16.59 21.17
CA TYR A 365 5.91 17.78 20.50
C TYR A 365 6.96 18.89 20.42
N ALA A 366 7.66 19.19 21.53
CA ALA A 366 8.73 20.16 21.54
C ALA A 366 9.91 19.76 20.64
N ALA A 367 10.32 18.48 20.66
CA ALA A 367 11.47 18.00 19.88
C ALA A 367 11.21 18.06 18.36
N VAL A 368 10.00 17.73 17.92
CA VAL A 368 9.64 17.80 16.49
C VAL A 368 9.56 19.26 16.03
N LEU A 369 8.94 20.13 16.81
CA LEU A 369 8.91 21.57 16.53
C LEU A 369 10.34 22.17 16.48
N ARG A 370 11.21 21.77 17.38
CA ARG A 370 12.60 22.28 17.46
C ARG A 370 13.40 21.98 16.19
N GLU A 371 13.21 20.79 15.60
CA GLU A 371 13.91 20.47 14.36
C GLU A 371 13.34 21.26 13.16
N ALA A 372 12.02 21.47 13.12
CA ALA A 372 11.42 22.36 12.13
C ALA A 372 11.91 23.82 12.31
N GLN A 373 12.05 24.30 13.56
CA GLN A 373 12.60 25.61 13.86
C GLN A 373 14.09 25.71 13.46
N ARG A 374 14.87 24.62 13.65
CA ARG A 374 16.26 24.54 13.17
C ARG A 374 16.35 24.66 11.66
N MET A 375 15.43 23.98 10.92
CA MET A 375 15.31 24.12 9.48
C MET A 375 15.00 25.57 9.08
N HIS A 376 14.10 26.24 9.80
CA HIS A 376 13.77 27.64 9.55
C HIS A 376 14.98 28.57 9.74
N GLU A 377 15.76 28.38 10.80
CA GLU A 377 16.88 29.28 11.13
C GLU A 377 18.12 29.05 10.26
N PHE A 378 18.48 27.80 10.02
CA PHE A 378 19.78 27.43 9.40
C PHE A 378 19.63 26.76 8.03
N GLY A 379 18.44 26.29 7.65
CA GLY A 379 18.22 25.53 6.41
C GLY A 379 18.84 24.13 6.47
N PHE A 380 19.15 23.61 5.28
CA PHE A 380 19.81 22.33 5.07
C PHE A 380 21.27 22.55 4.61
N THR A 381 22.09 21.51 4.79
CA THR A 381 23.48 21.47 4.34
C THR A 381 23.59 21.09 2.85
N ALA A 382 24.74 21.36 2.24
CA ALA A 382 25.00 20.99 0.85
C ALA A 382 25.01 19.47 0.66
N THR A 383 25.46 18.70 1.64
CA THR A 383 25.52 17.23 1.59
C THR A 383 24.14 16.60 1.71
N GLU A 384 23.24 17.13 2.55
CA GLU A 384 21.84 16.70 2.62
C GLU A 384 21.14 16.94 1.27
N TYR A 385 21.28 18.13 0.73
CA TYR A 385 20.65 18.48 -0.55
C TYR A 385 21.23 17.68 -1.71
N GLN A 386 22.54 17.38 -1.73
CA GLN A 386 23.11 16.53 -2.76
C GLN A 386 22.49 15.12 -2.73
N ARG A 387 22.35 14.49 -1.56
CA ARG A 387 21.69 13.19 -1.42
C ARG A 387 20.24 13.22 -1.90
N ALA A 388 19.47 14.24 -1.50
CA ALA A 388 18.09 14.40 -1.94
C ALA A 388 17.98 14.57 -3.46
N LYS A 389 18.91 15.31 -4.08
CA LYS A 389 19.01 15.42 -5.55
C LYS A 389 19.31 14.07 -6.22
N ASP A 390 20.28 13.36 -5.69
CA ASP A 390 20.71 12.06 -6.24
C ASP A 390 19.58 11.05 -6.18
N GLU A 391 18.84 11.00 -5.07
CA GLU A 391 17.67 10.14 -4.91
C GLU A 391 16.55 10.53 -5.88
N PHE A 392 16.21 11.82 -5.98
CA PHE A 392 15.19 12.30 -6.91
C PHE A 392 15.55 11.98 -8.36
N MET A 393 16.77 12.27 -8.78
CA MET A 393 17.24 12.00 -10.14
C MET A 393 17.30 10.51 -10.45
N SER A 394 17.60 9.69 -9.48
CA SER A 394 17.56 8.22 -9.58
C SER A 394 16.13 7.73 -9.88
N GLN A 395 15.11 8.29 -9.22
CA GLN A 395 13.71 7.98 -9.51
C GLN A 395 13.29 8.46 -10.92
N VAL A 396 13.72 9.65 -11.34
CA VAL A 396 13.48 10.19 -12.69
C VAL A 396 14.08 9.27 -13.76
N ASP A 397 15.32 8.82 -13.57
CA ASP A 397 15.98 7.90 -14.50
C ASP A 397 15.28 6.53 -14.55
N LYS A 398 14.81 6.03 -13.41
CA LYS A 398 14.04 4.78 -13.32
C LYS A 398 12.69 4.90 -14.06
N ALA A 399 11.98 6.00 -13.88
CA ALA A 399 10.72 6.26 -14.59
C ALA A 399 10.96 6.29 -16.10
N LEU A 400 11.97 7.02 -16.56
CA LEU A 400 12.33 7.13 -17.99
C LEU A 400 12.69 5.77 -18.58
N ALA A 401 13.49 4.97 -17.88
CA ALA A 401 13.89 3.65 -18.37
C ALA A 401 12.70 2.68 -18.52
N ASN A 402 11.66 2.84 -17.71
CA ASN A 402 10.47 1.98 -17.73
C ASN A 402 9.26 2.63 -18.43
N LYS A 403 9.43 3.73 -19.16
CA LYS A 403 8.31 4.49 -19.76
C LYS A 403 7.41 3.66 -20.68
N ASP A 404 7.99 2.71 -21.43
CA ASP A 404 7.27 1.83 -22.36
C ASP A 404 6.68 0.59 -21.66
N LYS A 405 6.91 0.45 -20.36
CA LYS A 405 6.41 -0.62 -19.48
C LYS A 405 5.49 -0.07 -18.37
N MET A 406 4.97 1.13 -18.52
CA MET A 406 4.01 1.73 -17.60
C MET A 406 2.64 1.07 -17.77
N LYS A 407 2.03 0.69 -16.64
CA LYS A 407 0.70 0.11 -16.62
C LYS A 407 -0.39 1.15 -16.85
N ASN A 408 -1.54 0.70 -17.35
CA ASN A 408 -2.70 1.56 -17.61
C ASN A 408 -3.11 2.42 -16.41
N GLU A 409 -3.08 1.85 -15.19
CA GLU A 409 -3.52 2.52 -13.97
C GLU A 409 -2.67 3.75 -13.61
N GLN A 410 -1.39 3.77 -14.00
CA GLN A 410 -0.52 4.93 -13.78
C GLN A 410 -1.00 6.15 -14.59
N PHE A 411 -1.44 5.92 -15.83
CA PHE A 411 -1.98 6.97 -16.68
C PHE A 411 -3.41 7.36 -16.27
N THR A 412 -4.27 6.39 -15.95
CA THR A 412 -5.65 6.69 -15.55
C THR A 412 -5.69 7.52 -14.27
N THR A 413 -4.83 7.26 -13.28
CA THR A 413 -4.69 8.09 -12.07
C THR A 413 -4.31 9.52 -12.42
N GLN A 414 -3.29 9.72 -13.27
CA GLN A 414 -2.90 11.07 -13.72
C GLN A 414 -4.04 11.81 -14.41
N TYR A 415 -4.82 11.12 -15.25
CA TYR A 415 -5.93 11.76 -15.98
C TYR A 415 -7.13 12.05 -15.07
N VAL A 416 -7.40 11.21 -14.08
CA VAL A 416 -8.39 11.52 -13.01
C VAL A 416 -7.97 12.80 -12.28
N ASP A 417 -6.72 12.90 -11.85
CA ASP A 417 -6.23 14.06 -11.10
C ASP A 417 -6.14 15.31 -11.98
N ASN A 418 -5.78 15.18 -13.27
CA ASN A 418 -5.86 16.27 -14.22
C ASN A 418 -7.29 16.79 -14.37
N PHE A 419 -8.27 15.88 -14.55
CA PHE A 419 -9.67 16.27 -14.65
C PHE A 419 -10.19 16.91 -13.36
N THR A 420 -9.95 16.31 -12.21
CA THR A 420 -10.59 16.72 -10.94
C THR A 420 -9.87 17.90 -10.26
N SER A 421 -8.55 17.99 -10.41
CA SER A 421 -7.70 18.92 -9.65
C SER A 421 -6.74 19.75 -10.52
N ASN A 422 -6.87 19.68 -11.86
CA ASN A 422 -6.02 20.36 -12.82
C ASN A 422 -4.52 20.02 -12.71
N GLU A 423 -4.18 18.83 -12.20
CA GLU A 423 -2.79 18.38 -12.13
C GLU A 423 -2.18 18.27 -13.53
N PRO A 424 -0.91 18.70 -13.75
CA PRO A 424 -0.28 18.61 -15.06
C PRO A 424 0.00 17.16 -15.46
N ILE A 425 -0.02 16.91 -16.76
CA ILE A 425 0.22 15.58 -17.35
C ILE A 425 1.29 15.62 -18.45
N PRO A 426 2.55 15.99 -18.13
CA PRO A 426 3.64 15.85 -19.09
C PRO A 426 3.90 14.38 -19.40
N SER A 427 4.52 14.10 -20.55
CA SER A 427 5.08 12.76 -20.79
C SER A 427 6.29 12.51 -19.88
N VAL A 428 6.60 11.24 -19.61
CA VAL A 428 7.76 10.86 -18.80
C VAL A 428 9.06 11.39 -19.41
N GLU A 429 9.16 11.41 -20.74
CA GLU A 429 10.30 11.94 -21.46
C GLU A 429 10.44 13.46 -21.26
N GLU A 430 9.34 14.21 -21.41
CA GLU A 430 9.33 15.66 -21.21
C GLU A 430 9.67 16.01 -19.76
N GLU A 431 9.06 15.30 -18.80
CA GLU A 431 9.33 15.50 -17.39
C GLU A 431 10.80 15.18 -17.04
N SER A 432 11.36 14.07 -17.54
CA SER A 432 12.76 13.73 -17.35
C SER A 432 13.72 14.79 -17.95
N GLN A 433 13.39 15.33 -19.13
CA GLN A 433 14.19 16.42 -19.72
C GLN A 433 14.15 17.68 -18.87
N ILE A 434 12.99 18.04 -18.33
CA ILE A 434 12.82 19.16 -17.40
C ILE A 434 13.72 18.97 -16.19
N TRP A 435 13.64 17.82 -15.52
CA TRP A 435 14.40 17.57 -14.31
C TRP A 435 15.91 17.49 -14.54
N LYS A 436 16.36 16.86 -15.62
CA LYS A 436 17.79 16.84 -16.00
C LYS A 436 18.37 18.23 -16.27
N MET A 437 17.54 19.17 -16.68
CA MET A 437 17.94 20.56 -16.89
C MET A 437 17.88 21.37 -15.60
N VAL A 438 16.86 21.18 -14.78
CA VAL A 438 16.54 22.03 -13.63
C VAL A 438 17.32 21.62 -12.38
N VAL A 439 17.26 20.35 -12.01
CA VAL A 439 17.79 19.88 -10.70
C VAL A 439 19.28 20.15 -10.51
N PRO A 440 20.19 19.91 -11.49
CA PRO A 440 21.61 20.23 -11.32
C PRO A 440 21.89 21.71 -11.10
N ASN A 441 20.99 22.58 -11.59
CA ASN A 441 21.19 24.03 -11.60
C ASN A 441 20.41 24.76 -10.50
N LEU A 442 19.59 24.06 -9.71
CA LEU A 442 18.84 24.68 -8.61
C LEU A 442 19.72 24.77 -7.36
N PRO A 443 20.07 26.00 -6.91
CA PRO A 443 21.00 26.17 -5.80
C PRO A 443 20.32 25.90 -4.44
N LEU A 444 21.13 25.49 -3.45
CA LEU A 444 20.67 25.23 -2.08
C LEU A 444 19.98 26.44 -1.44
N GLU A 445 20.44 27.63 -1.73
CA GLU A 445 19.89 28.86 -1.18
C GLU A 445 18.41 29.06 -1.52
N VAL A 446 17.98 28.60 -2.70
CA VAL A 446 16.57 28.60 -3.11
C VAL A 446 15.76 27.64 -2.24
N ILE A 447 16.25 26.42 -2.07
CA ILE A 447 15.62 25.41 -1.20
C ILE A 447 15.51 25.92 0.23
N ASN A 448 16.59 26.47 0.78
CA ASN A 448 16.63 26.99 2.15
C ASN A 448 15.70 28.19 2.33
N SER A 449 15.64 29.07 1.34
CA SER A 449 14.72 30.22 1.38
C SER A 449 13.25 29.76 1.37
N TYR A 450 12.93 28.73 0.59
CA TYR A 450 11.58 28.15 0.57
C TYR A 450 11.26 27.39 1.86
N ALA A 451 12.16 26.55 2.34
CA ALA A 451 12.03 25.82 3.61
C ALA A 451 11.75 26.77 4.79
N LYS A 452 12.42 27.92 4.81
CA LYS A 452 12.19 28.95 5.82
C LYS A 452 10.74 29.48 5.81
N GLN A 453 10.13 29.60 4.62
CA GLN A 453 8.75 30.11 4.51
C GLN A 453 7.69 29.10 4.99
N LEU A 454 7.99 27.81 4.95
CA LEU A 454 7.06 26.75 5.39
C LEU A 454 6.81 26.75 6.89
N VAL A 455 7.76 27.24 7.70
CA VAL A 455 7.66 27.21 9.16
C VAL A 455 7.10 28.50 9.70
N CYS A 456 5.88 28.43 10.21
CA CYS A 456 5.14 29.57 10.75
C CYS A 456 5.78 30.14 12.02
N GLN A 457 6.05 31.46 12.05
CA GLN A 457 6.66 32.14 13.19
C GLN A 457 5.64 32.89 14.06
N SER A 458 4.34 32.85 13.71
CA SER A 458 3.24 33.45 14.46
C SER A 458 2.19 32.39 14.80
N ASP A 459 1.21 32.77 15.60
CA ASP A 459 0.07 31.91 15.93
C ASP A 459 -1.00 31.91 14.82
N THR A 460 -0.85 32.78 13.82
CA THR A 460 -1.69 32.81 12.62
C THR A 460 -1.47 31.56 11.79
N ASN A 461 -2.55 30.91 11.39
CA ASN A 461 -2.51 29.70 10.57
C ASN A 461 -1.81 28.48 11.20
N LEU A 462 -1.54 28.54 12.51
CA LEU A 462 -1.04 27.40 13.27
C LEU A 462 -2.21 26.56 13.80
N VAL A 463 -2.19 25.26 13.54
CA VAL A 463 -3.19 24.31 14.02
C VAL A 463 -2.49 23.07 14.57
N SER A 464 -2.89 22.61 15.76
CA SER A 464 -2.36 21.40 16.37
C SER A 464 -3.47 20.43 16.72
N LEU A 465 -3.30 19.19 16.32
CA LEU A 465 -4.16 18.05 16.67
C LEU A 465 -3.33 17.04 17.45
N VAL A 466 -3.72 16.75 18.69
CA VAL A 466 -3.10 15.73 19.53
C VAL A 466 -4.11 14.62 19.75
N MET A 467 -3.75 13.40 19.41
CA MET A 467 -4.60 12.21 19.52
C MET A 467 -3.93 11.21 20.45
N MET A 468 -4.57 10.92 21.55
CA MET A 468 -3.98 10.11 22.62
C MET A 468 -4.85 8.91 22.98
N ARG A 469 -4.22 7.94 23.62
CA ARG A 469 -4.95 6.83 24.19
C ARG A 469 -5.69 7.28 25.47
N GLU A 470 -6.98 6.97 25.54
CA GLU A 470 -7.76 7.16 26.77
C GLU A 470 -7.46 6.03 27.76
N GLN A 471 -6.89 6.36 28.90
CA GLN A 471 -6.59 5.42 29.97
C GLN A 471 -6.69 6.07 31.34
N ALA A 472 -7.06 5.28 32.36
CA ALA A 472 -7.14 5.77 33.73
C ALA A 472 -5.77 6.26 34.24
N GLY A 473 -5.75 7.43 34.87
CA GLY A 473 -4.53 8.03 35.42
C GLY A 473 -3.60 8.68 34.40
N ALA A 474 -3.96 8.70 33.10
CA ALA A 474 -3.17 9.42 32.09
C ALA A 474 -3.26 10.93 32.30
N VAL A 475 -2.13 11.60 32.11
CA VAL A 475 -2.03 13.06 32.09
C VAL A 475 -2.02 13.54 30.64
N TYR A 476 -3.01 14.31 30.26
CA TYR A 476 -3.14 14.87 28.92
C TYR A 476 -2.58 16.30 28.90
N PRO A 477 -1.93 16.74 27.81
CA PRO A 477 -1.52 18.12 27.67
C PRO A 477 -2.77 19.04 27.60
N THR A 478 -2.60 20.29 28.02
CA THR A 478 -3.61 21.35 27.82
C THR A 478 -3.25 22.20 26.62
N GLU A 479 -4.24 22.95 26.07
CA GLU A 479 -3.99 23.91 25.00
C GLU A 479 -2.94 24.96 25.40
N GLN A 480 -2.99 25.42 26.68
CA GLN A 480 -2.03 26.37 27.23
C GLN A 480 -0.61 25.82 27.28
N GLU A 481 -0.44 24.55 27.66
CA GLU A 481 0.88 23.91 27.68
C GLU A 481 1.44 23.75 26.27
N LEU A 482 0.63 23.32 25.29
CA LEU A 482 1.06 23.24 23.89
C LEU A 482 1.44 24.60 23.33
N SER A 483 0.64 25.65 23.62
CA SER A 483 0.96 27.03 23.25
C SER A 483 2.28 27.51 23.88
N ALA A 484 2.49 27.20 25.16
CA ALA A 484 3.74 27.55 25.86
C ALA A 484 4.95 26.88 25.23
N ILE A 485 4.83 25.60 24.84
CA ILE A 485 5.89 24.86 24.16
C ILE A 485 6.24 25.50 22.80
N VAL A 486 5.23 25.85 21.99
CA VAL A 486 5.46 26.55 20.72
C VAL A 486 6.24 27.85 20.92
N LYS A 487 5.83 28.67 21.89
CA LYS A 487 6.51 29.93 22.20
C LYS A 487 7.93 29.72 22.72
N GLN A 488 8.12 28.71 23.57
CA GLN A 488 9.44 28.33 24.08
C GLN A 488 10.37 27.94 22.95
N VAL A 489 9.93 27.02 22.05
CA VAL A 489 10.75 26.53 20.94
C VAL A 489 11.15 27.65 19.99
N ARG A 490 10.21 28.57 19.68
CA ARG A 490 10.51 29.75 18.86
C ARG A 490 11.52 30.71 19.48
N ALA A 491 11.62 30.72 20.82
CA ALA A 491 12.58 31.56 21.57
C ALA A 491 13.90 30.87 21.90
N GLU A 492 14.01 29.56 21.66
CA GLU A 492 15.24 28.80 21.93
C GLU A 492 16.36 29.24 20.97
N LYS A 493 17.58 29.36 21.51
CA LYS A 493 18.76 29.54 20.70
C LYS A 493 19.25 28.17 20.24
N LEU A 494 19.04 27.87 18.97
CA LEU A 494 19.42 26.60 18.38
C LEU A 494 20.83 26.63 17.77
N GLU A 495 21.40 25.46 17.56
CA GLU A 495 22.62 25.27 16.80
C GLU A 495 22.31 24.65 15.45
N ALA A 496 23.11 24.96 14.41
CA ALA A 496 22.97 24.39 13.10
C ALA A 496 23.12 22.87 13.12
N TYR A 497 22.41 22.18 12.27
CA TYR A 497 22.60 20.74 12.08
C TYR A 497 23.96 20.46 11.45
N VAL A 498 24.66 19.43 11.98
CA VAL A 498 25.92 18.93 11.45
C VAL A 498 25.69 17.59 10.79
N ASP A 499 25.89 17.55 9.48
CA ASP A 499 25.71 16.33 8.69
C ASP A 499 26.99 15.50 8.69
N ASN A 500 27.05 14.47 9.50
CA ASN A 500 28.18 13.54 9.54
C ASN A 500 28.02 12.52 8.39
N VAL A 501 28.87 12.66 7.38
CA VAL A 501 28.86 11.79 6.18
C VAL A 501 30.16 11.00 6.12
N LYS A 502 30.03 9.67 6.05
CA LYS A 502 31.14 8.75 5.84
C LYS A 502 31.47 8.67 4.35
N GLN A 503 32.74 8.81 4.01
CA GLN A 503 33.21 8.87 2.61
C GLN A 503 33.82 7.55 2.11
N GLU A 504 33.99 6.58 3.01
CA GLU A 504 34.58 5.29 2.70
C GLU A 504 33.66 4.45 1.79
N PRO A 505 34.24 3.61 0.91
CA PRO A 505 33.45 2.68 0.12
C PRO A 505 32.82 1.60 1.03
N LEU A 506 31.66 1.04 0.60
CA LEU A 506 30.96 -0.03 1.35
C LEU A 506 31.87 -1.23 1.65
N ILE A 507 32.78 -1.55 0.76
CA ILE A 507 33.79 -2.60 0.90
C ILE A 507 35.14 -1.99 0.53
N ALA A 508 36.01 -1.81 1.52
CA ALA A 508 37.33 -1.21 1.31
C ALA A 508 38.26 -2.08 0.45
N GLN A 509 38.17 -3.41 0.59
CA GLN A 509 38.93 -4.35 -0.20
C GLN A 509 38.02 -5.46 -0.68
N ALA A 510 37.86 -5.57 -2.01
CA ALA A 510 37.04 -6.59 -2.63
C ALA A 510 37.50 -8.02 -2.23
N PRO A 511 36.57 -8.93 -1.93
CA PRO A 511 36.91 -10.30 -1.53
C PRO A 511 37.62 -11.04 -2.67
N LYS A 512 38.46 -12.02 -2.31
CA LYS A 512 39.10 -12.87 -3.30
C LYS A 512 38.07 -13.70 -4.05
N ALA A 513 37.98 -13.52 -5.36
CA ALA A 513 37.01 -14.19 -6.21
C ALA A 513 37.09 -15.73 -6.12
N GLY A 514 35.94 -16.37 -6.01
CA GLY A 514 35.82 -17.81 -6.26
C GLY A 514 35.66 -18.11 -7.73
N LYS A 515 35.06 -19.27 -8.07
CA LYS A 515 34.89 -19.72 -9.47
C LYS A 515 33.50 -20.33 -9.71
N ILE A 516 32.97 -20.14 -10.91
CA ILE A 516 31.85 -20.91 -11.42
C ILE A 516 32.42 -22.29 -11.89
N LYS A 517 31.95 -23.36 -11.23
CA LYS A 517 32.43 -24.75 -11.54
C LYS A 517 31.58 -25.43 -12.62
N LYS A 518 30.28 -25.16 -12.65
CA LYS A 518 29.36 -25.84 -13.57
C LYS A 518 28.24 -24.90 -13.96
N THR A 519 27.80 -24.97 -15.19
CA THR A 519 26.61 -24.29 -15.71
C THR A 519 25.69 -25.33 -16.34
N VAL A 520 24.41 -25.31 -16.00
CA VAL A 520 23.36 -26.16 -16.57
C VAL A 520 22.22 -25.25 -17.04
N GLU A 521 21.73 -25.50 -18.25
CA GLU A 521 20.61 -24.77 -18.81
C GLU A 521 19.31 -25.58 -18.68
N ASN A 522 18.28 -24.97 -18.08
CA ASN A 522 16.93 -25.50 -18.08
C ASN A 522 16.15 -24.84 -19.23
N LYS A 523 16.07 -25.52 -20.36
CA LYS A 523 15.39 -25.00 -21.55
C LYS A 523 13.87 -24.87 -21.37
N LYS A 524 13.23 -25.71 -20.53
CA LYS A 524 11.78 -25.71 -20.32
C LYS A 524 11.35 -24.42 -19.62
N LEU A 525 12.07 -24.02 -18.58
CA LEU A 525 11.77 -22.80 -17.81
C LEU A 525 12.64 -21.58 -18.21
N GLY A 526 13.58 -21.78 -19.16
CA GLY A 526 14.41 -20.70 -19.71
C GLY A 526 15.32 -20.04 -18.67
N PHE A 527 16.07 -20.84 -17.87
CA PHE A 527 17.02 -20.30 -16.91
C PHE A 527 18.35 -21.09 -16.95
N LYS A 528 19.43 -20.50 -16.43
CA LYS A 528 20.71 -21.12 -16.18
C LYS A 528 20.91 -21.36 -14.70
N GLU A 529 21.36 -22.54 -14.30
CA GLU A 529 21.84 -22.87 -12.95
C GLU A 529 23.36 -22.92 -12.95
N LEU A 530 23.99 -22.14 -12.07
CA LEU A 530 25.42 -22.15 -11.84
C LEU A 530 25.70 -22.85 -10.51
N THR A 531 26.72 -23.73 -10.48
CA THR A 531 27.28 -24.26 -9.23
C THR A 531 28.61 -23.58 -8.98
N LEU A 532 28.74 -22.93 -7.80
CA LEU A 532 29.96 -22.19 -7.46
C LEU A 532 30.98 -23.01 -6.70
N SER A 533 32.20 -22.49 -6.57
CA SER A 533 33.33 -23.15 -5.91
C SER A 533 33.09 -23.39 -4.41
N ASN A 534 32.32 -22.56 -3.75
CA ASN A 534 31.88 -22.69 -2.35
C ASN A 534 30.67 -23.59 -2.16
N GLY A 535 30.10 -24.13 -3.22
CA GLY A 535 28.93 -25.02 -3.23
C GLY A 535 27.58 -24.32 -3.32
N ALA A 536 27.53 -23.00 -3.32
CA ALA A 536 26.32 -22.25 -3.55
C ALA A 536 25.80 -22.47 -4.98
N LYS A 537 24.48 -22.37 -5.16
CA LYS A 537 23.83 -22.37 -6.47
C LYS A 537 23.38 -20.96 -6.84
N VAL A 538 23.42 -20.64 -8.14
CA VAL A 538 22.87 -19.38 -8.66
C VAL A 538 21.97 -19.70 -9.86
N VAL A 539 20.74 -19.21 -9.81
CA VAL A 539 19.74 -19.33 -10.88
C VAL A 539 19.61 -17.99 -11.59
N LEU A 540 19.83 -17.99 -12.88
CA LEU A 540 19.84 -16.80 -13.73
C LEU A 540 18.73 -16.90 -14.77
N LYS A 541 17.75 -15.99 -14.72
CA LYS A 541 16.73 -15.87 -15.76
C LYS A 541 16.71 -14.44 -16.31
N LYS A 542 17.19 -14.30 -17.55
CA LYS A 542 17.12 -13.02 -18.25
C LYS A 542 15.71 -12.77 -18.76
N THR A 543 15.21 -11.57 -18.53
CA THR A 543 13.90 -11.09 -18.99
C THR A 543 14.01 -9.67 -19.51
N ASP A 544 13.00 -9.25 -20.28
CA ASP A 544 12.83 -7.91 -20.84
C ASP A 544 11.55 -7.22 -20.35
N PHE A 545 10.97 -7.70 -19.24
CA PHE A 545 9.72 -7.17 -18.70
C PHE A 545 9.84 -5.74 -18.18
N LYS A 546 11.02 -5.38 -17.70
CA LYS A 546 11.42 -4.01 -17.34
C LYS A 546 12.89 -3.81 -17.69
N ASP A 547 13.19 -2.67 -18.29
CA ASP A 547 14.53 -2.37 -18.76
C ASP A 547 15.52 -2.05 -17.62
N ASN A 548 14.99 -1.62 -16.49
CA ASN A 548 15.78 -1.15 -15.35
C ASN A 548 15.45 -1.88 -14.05
N GLU A 549 15.28 -3.20 -14.12
CA GLU A 549 14.99 -4.02 -12.94
C GLU A 549 15.71 -5.37 -13.00
N ILE A 550 16.36 -5.70 -11.91
CA ILE A 550 16.86 -7.04 -11.57
C ILE A 550 16.28 -7.39 -10.21
N ALA A 551 15.34 -8.34 -10.18
CA ALA A 551 14.80 -8.90 -8.97
C ALA A 551 15.75 -9.95 -8.41
N PHE A 552 15.96 -9.93 -7.10
CA PHE A 552 16.89 -10.81 -6.40
C PHE A 552 16.20 -11.54 -5.24
N ALA A 553 16.54 -12.81 -5.06
CA ALA A 553 16.33 -13.54 -3.81
C ALA A 553 17.46 -14.52 -3.56
N ALA A 554 17.67 -14.88 -2.31
CA ALA A 554 18.45 -16.06 -1.92
C ALA A 554 17.64 -16.85 -0.90
N SER A 555 17.66 -18.17 -0.95
CA SER A 555 16.89 -19.01 -0.03
C SER A 555 17.64 -20.25 0.42
N ALA A 556 17.48 -20.58 1.70
CA ALA A 556 17.91 -21.82 2.32
C ALA A 556 16.70 -22.50 3.01
N ASN A 557 16.70 -23.83 3.03
CA ASN A 557 15.53 -24.65 3.40
C ASN A 557 15.41 -24.95 4.89
N VAL A 558 15.92 -24.06 5.75
CA VAL A 558 15.79 -24.14 7.22
C VAL A 558 15.34 -22.80 7.75
N GLY A 559 14.49 -22.77 8.76
CA GLY A 559 14.00 -21.55 9.37
C GLY A 559 14.13 -21.54 10.89
N TYR A 560 13.46 -20.58 11.53
CA TYR A 560 13.61 -20.38 12.97
C TYR A 560 13.06 -21.55 13.82
N SER A 561 12.29 -22.47 13.24
CA SER A 561 11.87 -23.71 13.96
C SER A 561 13.05 -24.58 14.41
N THR A 562 14.25 -24.37 13.86
CA THR A 562 15.48 -25.08 14.29
C THR A 562 15.84 -24.79 15.75
N PHE A 563 15.50 -23.58 16.27
CA PHE A 563 15.79 -23.16 17.62
C PHE A 563 14.73 -23.66 18.62
N GLY A 564 15.15 -23.83 19.86
CA GLY A 564 14.25 -24.25 20.95
C GLY A 564 13.46 -23.08 21.54
N LYS A 565 12.65 -23.39 22.57
CA LYS A 565 11.83 -22.38 23.26
C LYS A 565 12.62 -21.23 23.87
N GLU A 566 13.87 -21.48 24.28
CA GLU A 566 14.76 -20.48 24.93
C GLU A 566 15.24 -19.42 23.95
N ASP A 567 15.52 -19.81 22.70
CA ASP A 567 16.02 -18.92 21.64
C ASP A 567 14.93 -18.49 20.64
N PHE A 568 13.70 -18.96 20.84
CA PHE A 568 12.66 -18.78 19.83
C PHE A 568 12.42 -17.29 19.49
N LEU A 569 12.30 -16.42 20.51
CA LEU A 569 12.07 -15.00 20.29
C LEU A 569 13.26 -14.35 19.56
N ASN A 570 14.48 -14.65 20.00
CA ASN A 570 15.68 -14.16 19.31
C ASN A 570 15.71 -14.61 17.85
N ALA A 571 15.35 -15.86 17.58
CA ALA A 571 15.33 -16.38 16.21
C ALA A 571 14.18 -15.81 15.38
N ALA A 572 12.99 -15.62 15.96
CA ALA A 572 11.84 -15.07 15.25
C ALA A 572 12.05 -13.61 14.84
N PHE A 573 12.69 -12.81 15.68
CA PHE A 573 13.00 -11.41 15.39
C PHE A 573 14.36 -11.20 14.70
N ALA A 574 15.09 -12.27 14.38
CA ALA A 574 16.43 -12.13 13.84
C ALA A 574 16.49 -11.32 12.54
N ALA A 575 15.54 -11.53 11.62
CA ALA A 575 15.54 -10.80 10.36
C ALA A 575 15.37 -9.28 10.58
N ASP A 576 14.43 -8.87 11.42
CA ASP A 576 14.14 -7.46 11.69
C ASP A 576 15.33 -6.76 12.39
N VAL A 577 15.92 -7.44 13.38
CA VAL A 577 17.10 -6.92 14.10
C VAL A 577 18.31 -6.84 13.20
N LEU A 578 18.55 -7.85 12.36
CA LEU A 578 19.69 -7.84 11.44
C LEU A 578 19.52 -6.78 10.34
N ASP A 579 18.29 -6.46 9.92
CA ASP A 579 18.03 -5.37 8.98
C ASP A 579 18.25 -3.99 9.61
N ALA A 580 17.94 -3.83 10.91
CA ALA A 580 18.20 -2.63 11.67
C ALA A 580 19.67 -2.49 12.12
N SER A 581 20.52 -3.49 11.86
CA SER A 581 21.93 -3.52 12.23
C SER A 581 22.81 -2.78 11.22
N GLY A 582 24.03 -2.45 11.60
CA GLY A 582 25.06 -1.94 10.70
C GLY A 582 25.60 -3.01 9.76
N LEU A 583 26.30 -2.58 8.72
CA LEU A 583 27.00 -3.46 7.78
C LEU A 583 28.47 -3.02 7.63
N GLY A 584 29.40 -3.94 7.89
CA GLY A 584 30.83 -3.61 7.90
C GLY A 584 31.12 -2.54 8.96
N ASP A 585 31.71 -1.45 8.51
CA ASP A 585 32.04 -0.31 9.35
C ASP A 585 30.94 0.77 9.40
N PHE A 586 29.80 0.55 8.72
CA PHE A 586 28.69 1.50 8.67
C PHE A 586 27.63 1.15 9.71
N SER A 587 27.18 2.12 10.49
CA SER A 587 25.91 2.06 11.19
C SER A 587 24.74 2.06 10.20
N SER A 588 23.54 1.75 10.64
CA SER A 588 22.34 1.77 9.80
C SER A 588 22.14 3.16 9.15
N ASN A 589 22.22 4.24 9.92
CA ASN A 589 22.07 5.60 9.41
C ASN A 589 23.18 6.02 8.43
N GLU A 590 24.44 5.64 8.71
CA GLU A 590 25.54 5.90 7.77
C GLU A 590 25.39 5.14 6.46
N LEU A 591 24.85 3.90 6.52
CA LEU A 591 24.55 3.09 5.35
C LEU A 591 23.47 3.75 4.49
N ASP A 592 22.38 4.23 5.09
CA ASP A 592 21.31 4.94 4.38
C ASP A 592 21.87 6.19 3.66
N LYS A 593 22.74 6.96 4.33
CA LYS A 593 23.42 8.11 3.72
C LYS A 593 24.35 7.70 2.56
N ALA A 594 25.07 6.59 2.68
CA ALA A 594 25.99 6.09 1.65
C ALA A 594 25.25 5.49 0.43
N LEU A 595 24.04 5.00 0.61
CA LEU A 595 23.23 4.41 -0.44
C LEU A 595 22.29 5.42 -1.14
N ALA A 596 22.27 6.67 -0.73
CA ALA A 596 21.42 7.69 -1.35
C ALA A 596 21.68 7.79 -2.86
N GLY A 597 20.62 7.78 -3.66
CA GLY A 597 20.65 7.76 -5.13
C GLY A 597 20.99 6.41 -5.75
N LYS A 598 21.22 5.36 -4.96
CA LYS A 598 21.40 3.98 -5.45
C LYS A 598 20.07 3.24 -5.48
N GLN A 599 19.80 2.60 -6.59
CA GLN A 599 18.62 1.75 -6.78
C GLN A 599 18.97 0.27 -6.50
N ALA A 600 19.52 0.00 -5.34
CA ALA A 600 19.88 -1.33 -4.88
C ALA A 600 19.53 -1.51 -3.41
N GLY A 601 18.86 -2.59 -3.06
CA GLY A 601 18.49 -2.91 -1.69
C GLY A 601 18.42 -4.41 -1.44
N VAL A 602 18.77 -4.83 -0.23
CA VAL A 602 18.70 -6.22 0.25
C VAL A 602 18.18 -6.24 1.66
N SER A 603 17.19 -7.08 1.95
CA SER A 603 16.65 -7.34 3.27
C SER A 603 16.75 -8.81 3.63
N PHE A 604 16.85 -9.10 4.92
CA PHE A 604 16.75 -10.46 5.44
C PHE A 604 15.32 -10.97 5.35
N SER A 605 15.14 -12.25 5.16
CA SER A 605 13.84 -12.92 5.25
C SER A 605 13.95 -14.18 6.06
N LEU A 606 12.99 -14.39 6.96
CA LEU A 606 12.98 -15.52 7.87
C LEU A 606 11.55 -16.00 8.11
N SER A 607 11.37 -17.30 8.07
CA SER A 607 10.09 -17.95 8.33
C SER A 607 10.31 -19.19 9.21
N PRO A 608 9.27 -19.87 9.65
CA PRO A 608 9.42 -21.10 10.45
C PRO A 608 10.35 -22.15 9.82
N PHE A 609 10.32 -22.29 8.49
CA PHE A 609 10.97 -23.39 7.78
C PHE A 609 11.92 -22.99 6.65
N ASN A 610 12.14 -21.70 6.47
CA ASN A 610 13.14 -21.18 5.54
C ASN A 610 13.69 -19.85 5.97
N HIS A 611 14.86 -19.49 5.48
CA HIS A 611 15.46 -18.17 5.60
C HIS A 611 16.11 -17.76 4.28
N GLY A 612 16.43 -16.47 4.16
CA GLY A 612 17.05 -15.98 2.94
C GLY A 612 17.25 -14.47 2.92
N LEU A 613 17.47 -13.97 1.72
CA LEU A 613 17.57 -12.56 1.40
C LEU A 613 16.58 -12.25 0.29
N LYS A 614 16.06 -11.03 0.27
CA LYS A 614 15.23 -10.47 -0.81
C LYS A 614 15.77 -9.11 -1.19
N GLY A 615 15.71 -8.78 -2.47
CA GLY A 615 16.20 -7.49 -2.91
C GLY A 615 15.92 -7.21 -4.38
N ASN A 616 16.38 -6.08 -4.79
CA ASN A 616 16.31 -5.66 -6.20
C ASN A 616 17.45 -4.70 -6.51
N SER A 617 17.73 -4.55 -7.79
CA SER A 617 18.67 -3.55 -8.30
C SER A 617 18.29 -3.10 -9.70
N THR A 618 18.95 -2.04 -10.15
CA THR A 618 19.06 -1.72 -11.57
C THR A 618 20.30 -2.36 -12.16
N PRO A 619 20.39 -2.49 -13.50
CA PRO A 619 21.65 -2.89 -14.16
C PRO A 619 22.84 -2.00 -13.80
N LYS A 620 22.60 -0.72 -13.56
CA LYS A 620 23.62 0.27 -13.16
C LYS A 620 24.19 0.01 -11.76
N ASP A 621 23.31 -0.37 -10.82
CA ASP A 621 23.66 -0.50 -9.40
C ASP A 621 23.86 -1.97 -8.98
N ILE A 622 24.04 -2.89 -9.94
CA ILE A 622 24.16 -4.33 -9.66
C ILE A 622 25.35 -4.66 -8.77
N GLU A 623 26.46 -3.94 -8.87
CA GLU A 623 27.60 -4.13 -8.00
C GLU A 623 27.30 -3.73 -6.56
N THR A 624 26.56 -2.64 -6.35
CA THR A 624 26.06 -2.24 -5.02
C THR A 624 25.20 -3.36 -4.40
N LEU A 625 24.29 -3.97 -5.19
CA LEU A 625 23.52 -5.13 -4.74
C LEU A 625 24.42 -6.27 -4.28
N MET A 626 25.46 -6.60 -5.06
CA MET A 626 26.38 -7.69 -4.73
C MET A 626 27.18 -7.39 -3.47
N GLN A 627 27.64 -6.15 -3.29
CA GLN A 627 28.30 -5.71 -2.07
C GLN A 627 27.39 -5.83 -0.83
N LEU A 628 26.13 -5.42 -0.95
CA LEU A 628 25.13 -5.56 0.12
C LEU A 628 24.86 -7.03 0.47
N ILE A 629 24.73 -7.91 -0.53
CA ILE A 629 24.58 -9.35 -0.30
C ILE A 629 25.78 -9.89 0.47
N TYR A 630 27.00 -9.56 0.04
CA TYR A 630 28.22 -10.00 0.68
C TYR A 630 28.30 -9.53 2.14
N LEU A 631 28.08 -8.24 2.39
CA LEU A 631 28.11 -7.67 3.74
C LEU A 631 27.03 -8.26 4.65
N LYS A 632 25.79 -8.42 4.17
CA LYS A 632 24.72 -9.04 4.96
C LYS A 632 25.01 -10.48 5.35
N MET A 633 25.75 -11.23 4.54
CA MET A 633 26.12 -12.62 4.85
C MET A 633 27.43 -12.75 5.66
N THR A 634 28.26 -11.70 5.72
CA THR A 634 29.60 -11.81 6.33
C THR A 634 29.91 -10.78 7.42
N ALA A 635 29.28 -9.62 7.38
CA ALA A 635 29.75 -8.45 8.13
C ALA A 635 28.61 -7.62 8.74
N VAL A 636 27.56 -8.28 9.24
CA VAL A 636 26.55 -7.57 10.05
C VAL A 636 27.22 -7.10 11.33
N SER A 637 27.14 -5.81 11.62
CA SER A 637 27.75 -5.17 12.77
C SER A 637 26.70 -4.61 13.74
N LYS A 638 27.07 -4.51 15.00
CA LYS A 638 26.16 -4.07 16.06
C LYS A 638 25.88 -2.58 15.95
N ASP A 639 24.60 -2.22 15.83
CA ASP A 639 24.09 -0.85 15.96
C ASP A 639 23.13 -0.77 17.15
N GLN A 640 23.65 -0.45 18.32
CA GLN A 640 22.88 -0.47 19.56
C GLN A 640 21.75 0.56 19.55
N LYS A 641 21.97 1.74 18.94
CA LYS A 641 20.96 2.81 18.88
C LYS A 641 19.73 2.38 18.04
N SER A 642 19.97 1.83 16.86
CA SER A 642 18.91 1.33 15.98
C SER A 642 18.16 0.17 16.63
N PHE A 643 18.86 -0.75 17.29
CA PHE A 643 18.24 -1.85 18.04
C PHE A 643 17.35 -1.35 19.19
N ASP A 644 17.83 -0.40 19.99
CA ASP A 644 17.07 0.12 21.14
C ASP A 644 15.82 0.89 20.68
N ASN A 645 15.90 1.65 19.59
CA ASN A 645 14.75 2.32 19.00
C ASN A 645 13.70 1.31 18.48
N MET A 646 14.13 0.30 17.72
CA MET A 646 13.24 -0.76 17.23
C MET A 646 12.56 -1.48 18.40
N LYS A 647 13.32 -1.84 19.44
CA LYS A 647 12.83 -2.51 20.63
C LYS A 647 11.77 -1.67 21.37
N SER A 648 12.01 -0.36 21.49
CA SER A 648 11.06 0.59 22.08
C SER A 648 9.77 0.70 21.28
N MET A 649 9.85 0.76 19.96
CA MET A 649 8.69 0.78 19.05
C MET A 649 7.86 -0.50 19.21
N MET A 650 8.50 -1.66 19.16
CA MET A 650 7.82 -2.97 19.33
C MET A 650 7.13 -3.08 20.69
N ALA A 651 7.83 -2.69 21.76
CA ALA A 651 7.26 -2.71 23.11
C ALA A 651 6.03 -1.81 23.23
N THR A 652 6.06 -0.64 22.61
CA THR A 652 4.93 0.32 22.62
C THR A 652 3.70 -0.26 21.91
N VAL A 653 3.88 -0.84 20.73
CA VAL A 653 2.78 -1.45 19.96
C VAL A 653 2.19 -2.63 20.72
N LEU A 654 3.04 -3.53 21.25
CA LEU A 654 2.59 -4.73 21.96
C LEU A 654 1.98 -4.43 23.32
N ALA A 655 2.40 -3.37 24.01
CA ALA A 655 1.77 -2.94 25.27
C ALA A 655 0.29 -2.56 25.09
N ASN A 656 -0.10 -2.19 23.88
CA ASN A 656 -1.47 -1.80 23.53
C ASN A 656 -2.23 -2.90 22.76
N LYS A 657 -1.65 -4.09 22.61
CA LYS A 657 -2.23 -5.23 21.88
C LYS A 657 -3.67 -5.53 22.30
N SER A 658 -3.93 -5.53 23.60
CA SER A 658 -5.26 -5.82 24.15
C SER A 658 -6.34 -4.78 23.77
N ASN A 659 -5.94 -3.58 23.39
CA ASN A 659 -6.87 -2.52 22.98
C ASN A 659 -7.16 -2.53 21.47
N ASN A 660 -6.44 -3.35 20.71
CA ASN A 660 -6.66 -3.52 19.28
C ASN A 660 -7.45 -4.81 19.00
N PRO A 661 -8.73 -4.72 18.64
CA PRO A 661 -9.55 -5.91 18.40
C PRO A 661 -8.96 -6.84 17.32
N SER A 662 -8.36 -6.28 16.27
CA SER A 662 -7.75 -7.06 15.19
C SER A 662 -6.53 -7.85 15.67
N LEU A 663 -5.65 -7.25 16.50
CA LEU A 663 -4.50 -7.96 17.07
C LEU A 663 -4.92 -9.04 18.08
N VAL A 664 -5.96 -8.76 18.89
CA VAL A 664 -6.53 -9.75 19.81
C VAL A 664 -7.09 -10.93 19.02
N TYR A 665 -7.81 -10.67 17.94
CA TYR A 665 -8.35 -11.71 17.07
C TYR A 665 -7.25 -12.55 16.41
N GLN A 666 -6.25 -11.88 15.81
CA GLN A 666 -5.11 -12.53 15.19
C GLN A 666 -4.34 -13.43 16.18
N ASP A 667 -4.11 -12.94 17.40
CA ASP A 667 -3.47 -13.71 18.46
C ASP A 667 -4.30 -14.94 18.85
N SER A 668 -5.62 -14.77 18.93
CA SER A 668 -6.56 -15.86 19.21
C SER A 668 -6.54 -16.92 18.09
N VAL A 669 -6.52 -16.52 16.84
CA VAL A 669 -6.38 -17.44 15.70
C VAL A 669 -5.05 -18.21 15.80
N GLN A 670 -3.94 -17.53 15.97
CA GLN A 670 -2.63 -18.17 16.07
C GLN A 670 -2.50 -19.07 17.30
N SER A 671 -2.97 -18.60 18.45
CA SER A 671 -2.97 -19.41 19.69
C SER A 671 -3.81 -20.67 19.55
N THR A 672 -4.95 -20.60 18.89
CA THR A 672 -5.80 -21.76 18.61
C THR A 672 -5.11 -22.76 17.69
N LEU A 673 -4.59 -22.29 16.56
CA LEU A 673 -3.92 -23.15 15.56
C LEU A 673 -2.65 -23.80 16.10
N TYR A 674 -1.88 -23.09 16.90
CA TYR A 674 -0.58 -23.56 17.41
C TYR A 674 -0.61 -23.96 18.89
N LEU A 675 -1.81 -24.24 19.45
CA LEU A 675 -2.00 -24.76 20.79
C LEU A 675 -1.38 -23.89 21.90
N GLY A 676 -1.47 -22.56 21.75
CA GLY A 676 -0.88 -21.60 22.67
C GLY A 676 0.66 -21.65 22.71
N SER A 677 1.28 -22.29 21.73
CA SER A 677 2.74 -22.39 21.68
C SER A 677 3.39 -21.01 21.58
N LYS A 678 4.34 -20.71 22.46
CA LYS A 678 5.18 -19.52 22.36
C LYS A 678 5.92 -19.42 21.01
N LEU A 679 6.05 -20.53 20.28
CA LEU A 679 6.71 -20.59 18.96
C LEU A 679 5.89 -19.97 17.82
N ALA A 680 4.65 -19.58 18.05
CA ALA A 680 3.79 -19.07 16.97
C ALA A 680 2.72 -18.05 17.43
N ARG A 681 2.63 -17.73 18.73
CA ARG A 681 1.72 -16.69 19.21
C ARG A 681 2.23 -15.28 18.87
N VAL A 682 1.35 -14.32 18.84
CA VAL A 682 1.75 -12.91 18.84
C VAL A 682 2.52 -12.59 20.13
N PRO A 683 3.73 -12.01 20.05
CA PRO A 683 4.50 -11.69 21.25
C PRO A 683 3.75 -10.77 22.23
N GLU A 684 4.09 -10.86 23.50
CA GLU A 684 3.68 -9.92 24.54
C GLU A 684 4.73 -8.81 24.73
N ALA A 685 4.31 -7.65 25.21
CA ALA A 685 5.25 -6.57 25.52
C ALA A 685 6.34 -7.02 26.52
N SER A 686 6.00 -7.92 27.44
CA SER A 686 6.94 -8.52 28.39
C SER A 686 8.02 -9.39 27.74
N ASP A 687 7.75 -9.93 26.54
CA ASP A 687 8.73 -10.76 25.82
C ASP A 687 9.84 -9.92 25.21
N ILE A 688 9.56 -8.66 24.89
CA ILE A 688 10.52 -7.76 24.21
C ILE A 688 11.79 -7.51 25.04
N LYS A 689 11.68 -7.52 26.38
CA LYS A 689 12.85 -7.37 27.25
C LYS A 689 13.85 -8.53 27.11
N ASP A 690 13.35 -9.73 26.75
CA ASP A 690 14.15 -10.96 26.65
C ASP A 690 14.86 -11.09 25.29
N ILE A 691 14.61 -10.18 24.34
CA ILE A 691 15.31 -10.11 23.06
C ILE A 691 16.76 -9.67 23.32
N ASN A 692 17.71 -10.54 22.95
CA ASN A 692 19.14 -10.34 23.17
C ASN A 692 19.86 -10.13 21.83
N TYR A 693 20.44 -8.93 21.67
CA TYR A 693 21.08 -8.53 20.42
C TYR A 693 22.29 -9.40 20.05
N ASP A 694 23.17 -9.66 21.02
CA ASP A 694 24.39 -10.46 20.76
C ASP A 694 23.99 -11.89 20.35
N ARG A 695 22.96 -12.44 20.99
CA ARG A 695 22.42 -13.76 20.62
C ARG A 695 21.83 -13.75 19.21
N ILE A 696 21.15 -12.67 18.81
CA ILE A 696 20.61 -12.53 17.44
C ILE A 696 21.72 -12.46 16.41
N LEU A 697 22.81 -11.73 16.68
CA LEU A 697 23.98 -11.70 15.79
C LEU A 697 24.63 -13.09 15.63
N GLU A 698 24.68 -13.90 16.71
CA GLU A 698 25.13 -15.29 16.62
C GLU A 698 24.17 -16.16 15.80
N ILE A 699 22.85 -16.01 16.00
CA ILE A 699 21.83 -16.70 15.21
C ILE A 699 21.94 -16.31 13.72
N GLY A 700 22.15 -15.02 13.45
CA GLY A 700 22.40 -14.50 12.09
C GLY A 700 23.60 -15.20 11.44
N LYS A 701 24.73 -15.32 12.14
CA LYS A 701 25.90 -16.07 11.64
C LYS A 701 25.58 -17.54 11.37
N GLN A 702 24.72 -18.16 12.18
CA GLN A 702 24.32 -19.55 11.97
C GLN A 702 23.42 -19.72 10.72
N PHE A 703 22.51 -18.79 10.49
CA PHE A 703 21.64 -18.82 9.31
C PHE A 703 22.41 -18.47 8.03
N TYR A 704 23.16 -17.38 8.02
CA TYR A 704 23.72 -16.80 6.80
C TYR A 704 25.19 -17.16 6.55
N GLY A 705 25.81 -17.91 7.46
CA GLY A 705 27.24 -18.23 7.38
C GLY A 705 27.63 -19.42 6.51
N ASN A 706 26.70 -20.10 5.83
CA ASN A 706 26.98 -21.24 4.95
C ASN A 706 26.47 -20.97 3.54
N ALA A 707 27.30 -20.50 2.66
CA ALA A 707 26.93 -20.21 1.27
C ALA A 707 26.36 -21.43 0.52
N LYS A 708 26.86 -22.62 0.80
CA LYS A 708 26.43 -23.89 0.15
C LYS A 708 24.98 -24.26 0.41
N ASP A 709 24.37 -23.72 1.46
CA ASP A 709 22.97 -24.00 1.82
C ASP A 709 21.98 -23.14 1.00
N PHE A 710 22.50 -22.14 0.26
CA PHE A 710 21.70 -21.18 -0.48
C PHE A 710 21.64 -21.47 -1.97
N THR A 711 20.45 -21.17 -2.53
CA THR A 711 20.27 -20.88 -3.95
C THR A 711 19.97 -19.38 -4.08
N PHE A 712 20.76 -18.69 -4.91
CA PHE A 712 20.62 -17.27 -5.24
C PHE A 712 19.91 -17.14 -6.58
N TYR A 713 18.94 -16.25 -6.70
CA TYR A 713 18.14 -16.05 -7.90
C TYR A 713 18.29 -14.62 -8.39
N PHE A 714 18.57 -14.45 -9.69
CA PHE A 714 18.57 -13.16 -10.37
C PHE A 714 17.63 -13.26 -11.58
N VAL A 715 16.58 -12.46 -11.58
CA VAL A 715 15.57 -12.43 -12.63
C VAL A 715 15.42 -10.99 -13.12
N GLY A 716 15.65 -10.72 -14.40
CA GLY A 716 15.54 -9.37 -14.94
C GLY A 716 16.48 -9.07 -16.08
N ASN A 717 16.62 -7.78 -16.38
CA ASN A 717 17.44 -7.28 -17.48
C ASN A 717 18.90 -7.05 -17.06
N TYR A 718 19.63 -8.11 -16.81
CA TYR A 718 21.07 -8.06 -16.51
C TYR A 718 21.92 -8.32 -17.74
N ASP A 719 23.14 -7.79 -17.74
CA ASP A 719 24.19 -8.19 -18.69
C ASP A 719 25.06 -9.31 -18.07
N GLU A 720 25.16 -10.46 -18.74
CA GLU A 720 25.97 -11.59 -18.24
C GLU A 720 27.45 -11.25 -18.12
N LYS A 721 27.99 -10.39 -19.01
CA LYS A 721 29.41 -10.02 -18.95
C LYS A 721 29.75 -9.23 -17.69
N THR A 722 28.79 -8.47 -17.19
CA THR A 722 28.90 -7.73 -15.94
C THR A 722 28.57 -8.61 -14.73
N LEU A 723 27.49 -9.40 -14.81
CA LEU A 723 26.97 -10.13 -13.65
C LEU A 723 27.85 -11.33 -13.24
N LEU A 724 28.37 -12.11 -14.22
CA LEU A 724 29.12 -13.33 -13.90
C LEU A 724 30.43 -13.05 -13.12
N PRO A 725 31.26 -12.05 -13.47
CA PRO A 725 32.41 -11.68 -12.64
C PRO A 725 32.04 -11.26 -11.22
N LEU A 726 30.92 -10.52 -11.04
CA LEU A 726 30.43 -10.11 -9.73
C LEU A 726 29.95 -11.31 -8.90
N ILE A 727 29.31 -12.31 -9.52
CA ILE A 727 28.94 -13.56 -8.85
C ILE A 727 30.21 -14.29 -8.37
N GLU A 728 31.26 -14.39 -9.20
CA GLU A 728 32.53 -15.00 -8.79
C GLU A 728 33.19 -14.22 -7.63
N GLN A 729 33.11 -12.89 -7.68
CA GLN A 729 33.73 -12.02 -6.70
C GLN A 729 33.01 -12.04 -5.35
N TYR A 730 31.68 -11.85 -5.34
CA TYR A 730 30.93 -11.60 -4.10
C TYR A 730 30.16 -12.83 -3.59
N ILE A 731 29.64 -13.69 -4.48
CA ILE A 731 28.87 -14.87 -4.05
C ILE A 731 29.76 -16.10 -3.91
N ALA A 732 30.63 -16.36 -4.89
CA ALA A 732 31.52 -17.54 -4.82
C ALA A 732 32.64 -17.40 -3.77
N SER A 733 32.84 -16.20 -3.23
CA SER A 733 33.76 -15.90 -2.11
C SER A 733 33.13 -16.05 -0.72
N LEU A 734 31.80 -16.18 -0.65
CA LEU A 734 31.09 -16.33 0.64
C LEU A 734 31.59 -17.58 1.39
N PRO A 735 31.69 -17.50 2.74
CA PRO A 735 32.23 -18.59 3.55
C PRO A 735 31.25 -19.75 3.74
N ASN A 736 31.79 -20.84 4.29
CA ASN A 736 31.03 -21.97 4.83
C ASN A 736 31.53 -22.27 6.25
N ASN A 737 30.78 -21.85 7.25
CA ASN A 737 31.20 -21.95 8.66
C ASN A 737 30.83 -23.28 9.33
N GLY A 738 30.29 -24.25 8.56
CA GLY A 738 30.04 -25.60 9.01
C GLY A 738 28.81 -25.79 9.92
N PHE A 739 27.96 -24.76 10.07
CA PHE A 739 26.72 -24.87 10.82
C PHE A 739 25.76 -25.91 10.21
N LYS A 740 25.13 -26.72 11.07
CA LYS A 740 24.13 -27.72 10.66
C LYS A 740 22.81 -27.39 11.35
N LEU A 741 21.90 -26.82 10.59
CA LEU A 741 20.57 -26.48 11.05
C LEU A 741 19.55 -27.47 10.48
N LYS A 742 18.48 -27.75 11.24
CA LYS A 742 17.41 -28.67 10.82
C LYS A 742 16.08 -28.18 11.34
N ASN A 743 15.08 -28.07 10.47
CA ASN A 743 13.71 -27.74 10.85
C ASN A 743 13.16 -28.71 11.90
N LYS A 744 12.48 -28.18 12.88
CA LYS A 744 11.70 -28.92 13.87
C LYS A 744 10.21 -28.68 13.63
N GLN A 745 9.40 -29.67 14.01
CA GLN A 745 7.96 -29.54 13.96
C GLN A 745 7.50 -28.46 14.95
N ILE A 746 6.66 -27.54 14.48
CA ILE A 746 5.90 -26.64 15.35
C ILE A 746 4.59 -27.36 15.69
N PRO A 747 4.17 -27.42 16.95
CA PRO A 747 2.88 -27.98 17.32
C PRO A 747 1.75 -27.31 16.55
N TYR A 748 0.81 -28.10 16.05
CA TYR A 748 -0.35 -27.60 15.32
C TYR A 748 -1.60 -28.39 15.73
N ALA A 749 -2.73 -27.70 15.86
CA ALA A 749 -3.98 -28.28 16.28
C ALA A 749 -4.45 -29.40 15.34
N LYS A 750 -5.22 -30.37 15.88
CA LYS A 750 -5.80 -31.49 15.14
C LYS A 750 -7.22 -31.74 15.60
N GLY A 751 -8.02 -32.32 14.70
CA GLY A 751 -9.42 -32.59 14.97
C GLY A 751 -10.27 -31.32 14.89
N LYS A 752 -11.37 -31.32 15.63
CA LYS A 752 -12.28 -30.18 15.72
C LYS A 752 -11.92 -29.33 16.93
N VAL A 753 -11.64 -28.06 16.72
CA VAL A 753 -11.33 -27.09 17.77
C VAL A 753 -12.23 -25.87 17.58
N SER A 754 -12.90 -25.45 18.65
CA SER A 754 -13.71 -24.23 18.68
C SER A 754 -13.15 -23.28 19.73
N ASN A 755 -12.94 -22.04 19.35
CA ASN A 755 -12.53 -20.95 20.22
C ASN A 755 -13.47 -19.76 20.04
N ILE A 756 -14.44 -19.64 20.94
CA ILE A 756 -15.41 -18.55 20.93
C ILE A 756 -15.15 -17.70 22.17
N PHE A 757 -14.90 -16.42 21.96
CA PHE A 757 -14.58 -15.48 23.03
C PHE A 757 -15.26 -14.13 22.80
N THR A 758 -15.29 -13.30 23.85
CA THR A 758 -15.88 -11.97 23.78
C THR A 758 -14.80 -10.88 23.84
N LYS A 759 -15.04 -9.78 23.13
CA LYS A 759 -14.19 -8.58 23.16
C LYS A 759 -15.06 -7.33 23.25
N ALA A 760 -14.79 -6.51 24.26
CA ALA A 760 -15.42 -5.20 24.37
C ALA A 760 -14.76 -4.23 23.35
N MET A 761 -15.59 -3.47 22.63
CA MET A 761 -15.14 -2.48 21.64
C MET A 761 -16.16 -1.36 21.49
N GLU A 762 -15.71 -0.19 21.00
CA GLU A 762 -16.57 0.98 20.83
C GLU A 762 -17.63 0.78 19.73
N ASN A 763 -17.22 0.16 18.62
CA ASN A 763 -18.12 -0.19 17.52
C ASN A 763 -18.17 -1.73 17.41
N PRO A 764 -19.17 -2.39 18.02
CA PRO A 764 -19.24 -3.83 18.03
C PRO A 764 -19.32 -4.45 16.64
N GLN A 765 -18.38 -5.36 16.35
CA GLN A 765 -18.34 -6.15 15.13
C GLN A 765 -17.79 -7.55 15.44
N ASN A 766 -18.57 -8.59 15.18
CA ASN A 766 -18.11 -9.95 15.34
C ASN A 766 -17.11 -10.32 14.23
N GLN A 767 -16.13 -11.14 14.56
CA GLN A 767 -15.22 -11.72 13.58
C GLN A 767 -15.33 -13.24 13.65
N ALA A 768 -15.46 -13.88 12.49
CA ALA A 768 -15.56 -15.33 12.39
C ALA A 768 -14.56 -15.86 11.35
N THR A 769 -13.88 -16.94 11.69
CA THR A 769 -12.99 -17.68 10.79
C THR A 769 -13.22 -19.17 10.98
N GLU A 770 -13.53 -19.85 9.88
CA GLU A 770 -13.61 -21.30 9.80
C GLU A 770 -12.44 -21.80 8.96
N ILE A 771 -11.65 -22.74 9.47
CA ILE A 771 -10.46 -23.27 8.79
C ILE A 771 -10.55 -24.78 8.67
N TRP A 772 -10.54 -25.30 7.45
CA TRP A 772 -10.37 -26.70 7.15
C TRP A 772 -8.92 -26.94 6.72
N TYR A 773 -8.24 -27.89 7.35
CA TYR A 773 -6.79 -28.06 7.23
C TYR A 773 -6.40 -29.51 6.94
N THR A 774 -5.41 -29.70 6.07
CA THR A 774 -4.82 -31.02 5.79
C THR A 774 -3.33 -30.93 5.50
N LYS A 775 -2.64 -32.07 5.51
CA LYS A 775 -1.30 -32.24 4.96
C LYS A 775 -1.34 -33.16 3.76
N ALA A 776 -0.76 -32.72 2.65
CA ALA A 776 -0.74 -33.44 1.39
C ALA A 776 0.61 -33.23 0.66
N PRO A 777 0.92 -33.97 -0.40
CA PRO A 777 2.05 -33.67 -1.27
C PRO A 777 1.94 -32.25 -1.85
N PHE A 778 3.07 -31.55 -1.96
CA PHE A 778 3.10 -30.26 -2.64
C PHE A 778 3.07 -30.50 -4.17
N THR A 779 1.99 -30.16 -4.84
CA THR A 779 1.81 -30.37 -6.28
C THR A 779 1.12 -29.16 -6.92
N LEU A 780 1.37 -28.93 -8.22
CA LEU A 780 0.65 -27.92 -8.99
C LEU A 780 -0.86 -28.18 -8.96
N GLN A 781 -1.30 -29.44 -9.06
CA GLN A 781 -2.73 -29.80 -9.03
C GLN A 781 -3.40 -29.35 -7.74
N TYR A 782 -2.80 -29.63 -6.57
CA TYR A 782 -3.38 -29.19 -5.30
C TYR A 782 -3.33 -27.67 -5.12
N MET A 783 -2.34 -26.99 -5.68
CA MET A 783 -2.29 -25.55 -5.70
C MET A 783 -3.47 -24.95 -6.48
N VAL A 784 -3.73 -25.44 -7.70
CA VAL A 784 -4.85 -25.00 -8.54
C VAL A 784 -6.19 -25.33 -7.90
N LEU A 785 -6.35 -26.57 -7.39
CA LEU A 785 -7.60 -27.00 -6.73
C LEU A 785 -7.92 -26.18 -5.47
N ALA A 786 -6.92 -25.83 -4.68
CA ALA A 786 -7.09 -25.02 -3.47
C ALA A 786 -7.50 -23.57 -3.83
N ASP A 787 -6.83 -22.97 -4.82
CA ASP A 787 -7.14 -21.61 -5.28
C ASP A 787 -8.57 -21.54 -5.86
N VAL A 788 -8.90 -22.45 -6.78
CA VAL A 788 -10.23 -22.49 -7.40
C VAL A 788 -11.33 -22.75 -6.35
N SER A 789 -11.10 -23.65 -5.40
CA SER A 789 -12.06 -23.94 -4.33
C SER A 789 -12.32 -22.71 -3.45
N ALA A 790 -11.27 -22.00 -3.06
CA ALA A 790 -11.41 -20.78 -2.26
C ALA A 790 -12.21 -19.70 -3.02
N ARG A 791 -11.92 -19.47 -4.29
CA ARG A 791 -12.64 -18.48 -5.11
C ARG A 791 -14.11 -18.82 -5.32
N LEU A 792 -14.44 -20.08 -5.52
CA LEU A 792 -15.84 -20.52 -5.62
C LEU A 792 -16.59 -20.28 -4.30
N LEU A 793 -15.93 -20.58 -3.18
CA LEU A 793 -16.51 -20.32 -1.86
C LEU A 793 -16.64 -18.83 -1.57
N GLU A 794 -15.66 -18.01 -1.97
CA GLU A 794 -15.72 -16.56 -1.84
C GLU A 794 -16.91 -15.98 -2.61
N MET A 795 -17.10 -16.34 -3.89
CA MET A 795 -18.26 -15.93 -4.68
C MET A 795 -19.59 -16.33 -4.02
N LYS A 796 -19.61 -17.53 -3.43
CA LYS A 796 -20.78 -18.05 -2.70
C LYS A 796 -21.06 -17.22 -1.44
N TYR A 797 -20.05 -16.92 -0.63
CA TYR A 797 -20.20 -16.20 0.63
C TYR A 797 -20.53 -14.72 0.41
N LEU A 798 -19.96 -14.10 -0.63
CA LEU A 798 -20.37 -12.75 -1.04
C LEU A 798 -21.85 -12.70 -1.37
N ARG A 799 -22.35 -13.62 -2.18
CA ARG A 799 -23.77 -13.69 -2.58
C ARG A 799 -24.67 -13.93 -1.37
N THR A 800 -24.36 -14.91 -0.52
CA THR A 800 -25.26 -15.31 0.56
C THR A 800 -25.15 -14.44 1.81
N ILE A 801 -23.94 -14.11 2.26
CA ILE A 801 -23.70 -13.41 3.54
C ILE A 801 -23.77 -11.89 3.36
N ARG A 802 -23.20 -11.37 2.26
CA ARG A 802 -23.21 -9.93 2.01
C ARG A 802 -24.51 -9.50 1.33
N GLU A 803 -24.86 -10.10 0.19
CA GLU A 803 -25.96 -9.60 -0.66
C GLU A 803 -27.32 -10.03 -0.12
N GLU A 804 -27.54 -11.33 0.13
CA GLU A 804 -28.85 -11.84 0.56
C GLU A 804 -29.15 -11.52 2.03
N LEU A 805 -28.16 -11.68 2.93
CA LEU A 805 -28.33 -11.45 4.37
C LEU A 805 -27.96 -10.03 4.82
N SER A 806 -27.20 -9.30 4.03
CA SER A 806 -26.59 -8.01 4.45
C SER A 806 -25.93 -8.10 5.82
N ALA A 807 -25.29 -9.25 6.12
CA ALA A 807 -24.71 -9.53 7.43
C ALA A 807 -23.25 -9.05 7.57
N ALA A 808 -22.59 -8.76 6.45
CA ALA A 808 -21.19 -8.34 6.40
C ALA A 808 -20.97 -7.34 5.25
N TYR A 809 -19.95 -6.48 5.38
CA TYR A 809 -19.42 -5.72 4.25
C TYR A 809 -18.62 -6.64 3.31
N HIS A 810 -17.81 -7.53 3.88
CA HIS A 810 -17.06 -8.55 3.15
C HIS A 810 -17.17 -9.89 3.85
N ALA A 811 -17.47 -10.92 3.07
CA ALA A 811 -17.39 -12.33 3.46
C ALA A 811 -16.65 -13.07 2.36
N GLY A 812 -15.59 -13.77 2.71
CA GLY A 812 -14.71 -14.37 1.72
C GLY A 812 -14.15 -15.72 2.12
N ALA A 813 -13.42 -16.31 1.19
CA ALA A 813 -12.64 -17.50 1.43
C ALA A 813 -11.21 -17.33 0.88
N ASN A 814 -10.27 -17.94 1.58
CA ASN A 814 -8.86 -17.94 1.21
C ASN A 814 -8.31 -19.36 1.26
N TYR A 815 -7.22 -19.61 0.52
CA TYR A 815 -6.46 -20.84 0.68
C TYR A 815 -5.05 -20.54 1.21
N GLY A 816 -4.52 -21.49 1.97
CA GLY A 816 -3.13 -21.56 2.35
C GLY A 816 -2.48 -22.80 1.76
N LEU A 817 -1.28 -22.65 1.19
CA LEU A 817 -0.47 -23.77 0.72
C LEU A 817 0.98 -23.47 1.07
N LEU A 818 1.42 -24.01 2.21
CA LEU A 818 2.72 -23.71 2.78
C LEU A 818 3.57 -25.00 2.87
N ARG A 819 4.86 -24.88 2.62
CA ARG A 819 5.81 -25.95 2.91
C ARG A 819 5.94 -26.14 4.42
N ASP A 820 5.79 -27.39 4.88
CA ASP A 820 5.99 -27.77 6.27
C ASP A 820 7.41 -28.33 6.50
N TYR A 821 7.75 -28.59 7.76
CA TYR A 821 9.06 -29.08 8.19
C TYR A 821 9.47 -30.41 7.52
N ASP A 822 8.51 -31.21 7.07
CA ASP A 822 8.68 -32.52 6.41
C ASP A 822 8.59 -32.44 4.88
N ASN A 823 8.67 -31.26 4.29
CA ASN A 823 8.54 -30.97 2.85
C ASN A 823 7.17 -31.31 2.23
N LYS A 824 6.15 -31.58 3.04
CA LYS A 824 4.77 -31.67 2.57
C LYS A 824 4.15 -30.29 2.48
N ALA A 825 3.01 -30.22 1.80
CA ALA A 825 2.16 -29.03 1.84
C ALA A 825 1.22 -29.09 3.05
N ALA A 826 1.21 -28.02 3.83
CA ALA A 826 0.12 -27.71 4.73
C ALA A 826 -0.92 -26.93 3.91
N ILE A 827 -2.08 -27.54 3.64
CA ILE A 827 -3.14 -26.95 2.83
C ILE A 827 -4.29 -26.56 3.75
N SER A 828 -4.77 -25.33 3.64
CA SER A 828 -5.96 -24.86 4.32
C SER A 828 -6.92 -24.16 3.37
N ILE A 829 -8.21 -24.34 3.60
CA ILE A 829 -9.28 -23.49 3.07
C ILE A 829 -9.89 -22.78 4.27
N SER A 830 -9.99 -21.47 4.21
CA SER A 830 -10.57 -20.67 5.29
C SER A 830 -11.71 -19.81 4.79
N ALA A 831 -12.82 -19.78 5.54
CA ALA A 831 -13.90 -18.83 5.38
C ALA A 831 -13.78 -17.76 6.44
N VAL A 832 -13.92 -16.49 6.06
CA VAL A 832 -13.72 -15.34 6.95
C VAL A 832 -14.80 -14.29 6.73
N ALA A 833 -15.28 -13.69 7.81
CA ALA A 833 -16.15 -12.51 7.72
C ALA A 833 -16.04 -11.64 8.98
N GLN A 834 -16.27 -10.34 8.75
CA GLN A 834 -16.57 -9.37 9.81
C GLN A 834 -18.08 -9.13 9.78
N LEU A 835 -18.77 -9.59 10.80
CA LEU A 835 -20.22 -9.74 10.82
C LEU A 835 -20.90 -8.71 11.72
N ASN A 836 -22.07 -8.25 11.27
CA ASN A 836 -23.00 -7.54 12.14
C ASN A 836 -23.34 -8.46 13.34
N PRO A 837 -23.14 -7.99 14.60
CA PRO A 837 -23.42 -8.80 15.78
C PRO A 837 -24.84 -9.40 15.83
N GLU A 838 -25.84 -8.67 15.34
CA GLU A 838 -27.25 -9.09 15.35
C GLU A 838 -27.54 -10.20 14.32
N LYS A 839 -26.72 -10.28 13.26
CA LYS A 839 -26.90 -11.23 12.15
C LYS A 839 -25.88 -12.38 12.16
N SER A 840 -24.88 -12.34 13.05
CA SER A 840 -23.76 -13.29 13.03
C SER A 840 -24.19 -14.74 13.27
N ASP A 841 -25.11 -14.98 14.19
CA ASP A 841 -25.58 -16.34 14.49
C ASP A 841 -26.38 -16.97 13.33
N ILE A 842 -26.95 -16.13 12.45
CA ILE A 842 -27.61 -16.58 11.23
C ILE A 842 -26.59 -16.76 10.09
N ALA A 843 -25.58 -15.89 10.02
CA ALA A 843 -24.60 -15.87 8.93
C ALA A 843 -23.53 -16.97 9.01
N ILE A 844 -23.01 -17.27 10.22
CA ILE A 844 -21.96 -18.28 10.40
C ILE A 844 -22.33 -19.66 9.83
N PRO A 845 -23.54 -20.20 10.01
CA PRO A 845 -23.95 -21.47 9.37
C PRO A 845 -23.81 -21.51 7.84
N TYR A 846 -23.82 -20.35 7.16
CA TYR A 846 -23.65 -20.31 5.71
C TYR A 846 -22.23 -20.64 5.24
N PHE A 847 -21.22 -20.53 6.12
CA PHE A 847 -19.87 -21.03 5.81
C PHE A 847 -19.88 -22.56 5.59
N PHE A 848 -20.56 -23.29 6.45
CA PHE A 848 -20.71 -24.76 6.33
C PHE A 848 -21.60 -25.12 5.15
N LYS A 849 -22.74 -24.45 5.05
CA LYS A 849 -23.68 -24.67 3.94
C LYS A 849 -22.99 -24.42 2.58
N GLY A 850 -22.22 -23.34 2.46
CA GLY A 850 -21.47 -23.03 1.23
C GLY A 850 -20.42 -24.09 0.90
N MET A 851 -19.70 -24.61 1.92
CA MET A 851 -18.76 -25.71 1.77
C MET A 851 -19.48 -26.99 1.31
N ASP A 852 -20.56 -27.38 1.98
CA ASP A 852 -21.31 -28.60 1.67
C ASP A 852 -21.93 -28.55 0.25
N GLU A 853 -22.49 -27.41 -0.15
CA GLU A 853 -23.04 -27.22 -1.48
C GLU A 853 -21.95 -27.25 -2.55
N THR A 854 -20.78 -26.64 -2.31
CA THR A 854 -19.64 -26.68 -3.23
C THR A 854 -19.06 -28.09 -3.34
N VAL A 855 -19.03 -28.87 -2.26
CA VAL A 855 -18.66 -30.29 -2.27
C VAL A 855 -19.68 -31.14 -3.05
N ALA A 856 -20.97 -30.87 -2.87
CA ALA A 856 -22.01 -31.64 -3.54
C ALA A 856 -22.02 -31.36 -5.05
N GLN A 857 -21.99 -30.09 -5.43
CA GLN A 857 -22.02 -29.67 -6.83
C GLN A 857 -21.45 -28.24 -6.96
N PRO A 858 -20.17 -28.09 -7.34
CA PRO A 858 -19.61 -26.77 -7.65
C PRO A 858 -20.43 -26.09 -8.73
N ASN A 859 -20.72 -24.82 -8.58
CA ASN A 859 -21.47 -24.06 -9.59
C ASN A 859 -20.66 -23.97 -10.90
N ALA A 860 -21.26 -24.46 -12.00
CA ALA A 860 -20.54 -24.53 -13.28
C ALA A 860 -20.30 -23.15 -13.90
N GLU A 861 -21.21 -22.20 -13.72
CA GLU A 861 -21.04 -20.82 -14.19
C GLU A 861 -19.95 -20.10 -13.41
N ASP A 862 -19.97 -20.18 -12.08
CA ASP A 862 -18.94 -19.59 -11.22
C ASP A 862 -17.56 -20.21 -11.51
N LEU A 863 -17.50 -21.54 -11.75
CA LEU A 863 -16.27 -22.21 -12.15
C LEU A 863 -15.71 -21.65 -13.47
N GLN A 864 -16.58 -21.37 -14.44
CA GLN A 864 -16.13 -20.78 -15.70
C GLN A 864 -15.61 -19.35 -15.48
N LYS A 865 -16.28 -18.52 -14.66
CA LYS A 865 -15.80 -17.19 -14.26
C LYS A 865 -14.42 -17.27 -13.60
N VAL A 866 -14.23 -18.18 -12.64
CA VAL A 866 -12.95 -18.39 -11.95
C VAL A 866 -11.85 -18.79 -12.93
N LYS A 867 -12.11 -19.68 -13.87
CA LYS A 867 -11.13 -20.05 -14.92
C LYS A 867 -10.71 -18.85 -15.75
N GLU A 868 -11.64 -18.05 -16.23
CA GLU A 868 -11.34 -16.84 -17.01
C GLU A 868 -10.47 -15.86 -16.21
N ILE A 869 -10.79 -15.63 -14.94
CA ILE A 869 -10.01 -14.80 -14.02
C ILE A 869 -8.57 -15.33 -13.89
N LEU A 870 -8.41 -16.62 -13.60
CA LEU A 870 -7.08 -17.23 -13.38
C LEU A 870 -6.23 -17.26 -14.66
N LEU A 871 -6.82 -17.56 -15.81
CA LEU A 871 -6.09 -17.57 -17.09
C LEU A 871 -5.61 -16.17 -17.46
N LYS A 872 -6.45 -15.16 -17.25
CA LYS A 872 -6.07 -13.77 -17.45
C LYS A 872 -4.97 -13.33 -16.47
N GLN A 873 -5.12 -13.64 -15.18
CA GLN A 873 -4.11 -13.33 -14.16
C GLN A 873 -2.77 -13.99 -14.48
N ALA A 874 -2.77 -15.24 -14.93
CA ALA A 874 -1.56 -15.94 -15.36
C ALA A 874 -0.87 -15.22 -16.53
N ALA A 875 -1.64 -14.79 -17.55
CA ALA A 875 -1.09 -14.08 -18.71
C ALA A 875 -0.42 -12.74 -18.34
N VAL A 876 -0.96 -12.02 -17.35
CA VAL A 876 -0.37 -10.78 -16.86
C VAL A 876 0.83 -11.05 -15.93
N SER A 877 0.70 -12.02 -15.01
CA SER A 877 1.70 -12.30 -13.98
C SER A 877 3.00 -12.85 -14.57
N GLU A 878 2.93 -13.71 -15.60
CA GLU A 878 4.12 -14.30 -16.25
C GLU A 878 5.03 -13.27 -16.91
N LYS A 879 4.56 -12.04 -17.12
CA LYS A 879 5.33 -10.89 -17.60
C LYS A 879 5.93 -10.06 -16.44
N SER A 880 6.12 -10.65 -15.25
CA SER A 880 6.73 -9.97 -14.12
C SER A 880 7.93 -10.74 -13.57
N ASN A 881 8.99 -10.02 -13.19
CA ASN A 881 10.20 -10.62 -12.61
C ASN A 881 9.90 -11.29 -11.27
N GLY A 882 9.00 -10.72 -10.47
CA GLY A 882 8.58 -11.29 -9.20
C GLY A 882 7.87 -12.64 -9.33
N TYR A 883 7.04 -12.83 -10.35
CA TYR A 883 6.40 -14.11 -10.64
C TYR A 883 7.46 -15.20 -10.91
N TRP A 884 8.43 -14.93 -11.80
CA TRP A 884 9.47 -15.88 -12.11
C TRP A 884 10.39 -16.18 -10.94
N LEU A 885 10.67 -15.19 -10.11
CA LEU A 885 11.43 -15.39 -8.88
C LEU A 885 10.72 -16.40 -7.96
N GLY A 886 9.39 -16.27 -7.80
CA GLY A 886 8.55 -17.21 -7.03
C GLY A 886 8.50 -18.60 -7.67
N ALA A 887 8.26 -18.69 -8.98
CA ALA A 887 8.17 -19.96 -9.72
C ALA A 887 9.50 -20.74 -9.68
N LEU A 888 10.63 -20.07 -9.93
CA LEU A 888 11.96 -20.67 -9.88
C LEU A 888 12.36 -21.08 -8.46
N SER A 889 12.05 -20.26 -7.46
CA SER A 889 12.27 -20.62 -6.06
C SER A 889 11.46 -21.85 -5.66
N THR A 890 10.21 -21.96 -6.10
CA THR A 890 9.36 -23.14 -5.85
C THR A 890 9.92 -24.37 -6.56
N TYR A 891 10.34 -24.23 -7.80
CA TYR A 891 10.96 -25.30 -8.58
C TYR A 891 12.22 -25.86 -7.88
N GLU A 892 13.14 -24.98 -7.47
CA GLU A 892 14.39 -25.40 -6.81
C GLU A 892 14.17 -26.00 -5.42
N ARG A 893 13.19 -25.48 -4.67
CA ARG A 893 12.92 -25.91 -3.29
C ARG A 893 12.05 -27.16 -3.20
N MET A 894 11.06 -27.30 -4.09
CA MET A 894 10.03 -28.33 -4.01
C MET A 894 10.10 -29.33 -5.16
N GLY A 895 10.88 -29.06 -6.22
CA GLY A 895 10.91 -29.87 -7.44
C GLY A 895 9.62 -29.76 -8.27
N VAL A 896 8.80 -28.72 -8.06
CA VAL A 896 7.49 -28.57 -8.70
C VAL A 896 7.51 -27.39 -9.68
N ASP A 897 7.27 -27.70 -10.95
CA ASP A 897 7.05 -26.70 -12.00
C ASP A 897 5.63 -26.14 -11.87
N THR A 898 5.52 -24.91 -11.37
CA THR A 898 4.24 -24.24 -11.18
C THR A 898 3.82 -23.37 -12.37
N HIS A 899 4.62 -23.36 -13.44
CA HIS A 899 4.39 -22.50 -14.61
C HIS A 899 3.89 -23.27 -15.84
N SER A 900 4.65 -24.27 -16.27
CA SER A 900 4.50 -24.82 -17.63
C SER A 900 3.11 -25.37 -17.94
N ASP A 901 2.51 -26.09 -17.02
CA ASP A 901 1.24 -26.79 -17.21
C ASP A 901 0.06 -26.07 -16.53
N TYR A 902 0.30 -24.89 -15.91
CA TYR A 902 -0.71 -24.19 -15.11
C TYR A 902 -1.96 -23.80 -15.93
N LYS A 903 -1.78 -23.11 -17.04
CA LYS A 903 -2.90 -22.63 -17.88
C LYS A 903 -3.72 -23.78 -18.43
N GLU A 904 -3.09 -24.84 -18.88
CA GLU A 904 -3.77 -26.02 -19.41
C GLU A 904 -4.55 -26.75 -18.29
N MET A 905 -3.97 -26.85 -17.09
CA MET A 905 -4.62 -27.45 -15.93
C MET A 905 -5.86 -26.64 -15.53
N VAL A 906 -5.77 -25.31 -15.43
CA VAL A 906 -6.91 -24.43 -15.12
C VAL A 906 -8.00 -24.58 -16.20
N LYS A 907 -7.63 -24.55 -17.48
CA LYS A 907 -8.58 -24.66 -18.60
C LYS A 907 -9.39 -25.96 -18.57
N ASN A 908 -8.71 -27.08 -18.29
CA ASN A 908 -9.33 -28.42 -18.33
C ASN A 908 -9.94 -28.87 -16.99
N LEU A 909 -9.82 -28.07 -15.93
CA LEU A 909 -10.34 -28.41 -14.60
C LEU A 909 -11.84 -28.68 -14.63
N LYS A 910 -12.27 -29.79 -13.99
CA LYS A 910 -13.68 -30.21 -13.92
C LYS A 910 -14.25 -29.96 -12.52
N ALA A 911 -15.55 -29.71 -12.45
CA ALA A 911 -16.27 -29.56 -11.19
C ALA A 911 -16.12 -30.77 -10.26
N SER A 912 -16.09 -32.01 -10.83
CA SER A 912 -15.88 -33.23 -10.07
C SER A 912 -14.54 -33.28 -9.36
N GLU A 913 -13.47 -32.73 -9.95
CA GLU A 913 -12.12 -32.69 -9.34
C GLU A 913 -12.11 -31.76 -8.10
N ILE A 914 -12.89 -30.69 -8.13
CA ILE A 914 -13.06 -29.77 -6.99
C ILE A 914 -13.81 -30.46 -5.88
N SER A 915 -14.97 -31.10 -6.21
CA SER A 915 -15.73 -31.91 -5.25
C SER A 915 -14.87 -32.98 -4.59
N ASP A 916 -14.12 -33.73 -5.39
CA ASP A 916 -13.23 -34.80 -4.90
C ASP A 916 -12.11 -34.24 -4.00
N PHE A 917 -11.50 -33.11 -4.40
CA PHE A 917 -10.47 -32.46 -3.59
C PHE A 917 -11.01 -32.00 -2.24
N LEU A 918 -12.12 -31.24 -2.24
CA LEU A 918 -12.72 -30.76 -1.00
C LEU A 918 -13.13 -31.93 -0.10
N LYS A 919 -13.83 -32.93 -0.66
CA LYS A 919 -14.34 -34.08 0.11
C LYS A 919 -13.22 -34.99 0.59
N ASN A 920 -12.33 -35.44 -0.33
CA ASN A 920 -11.40 -36.55 -0.08
C ASN A 920 -10.02 -36.10 0.38
N VAL A 921 -9.67 -34.82 0.22
CA VAL A 921 -8.38 -34.26 0.67
C VAL A 921 -8.56 -33.32 1.85
N ILE A 922 -9.42 -32.30 1.74
CA ILE A 922 -9.60 -31.30 2.77
C ILE A 922 -10.44 -31.84 3.94
N LEU A 923 -11.71 -32.20 3.70
CA LEU A 923 -12.66 -32.58 4.76
C LEU A 923 -12.36 -33.94 5.37
N LYS A 924 -11.80 -34.88 4.59
CA LYS A 924 -11.42 -36.21 5.08
C LYS A 924 -10.38 -36.18 6.21
N SER A 925 -9.60 -35.10 6.31
CA SER A 925 -8.64 -34.94 7.41
C SER A 925 -9.30 -34.86 8.78
N GLY A 926 -10.55 -34.42 8.82
CA GLY A 926 -11.30 -34.17 10.08
C GLY A 926 -10.80 -32.97 10.87
N ASN A 927 -9.79 -32.23 10.36
CA ASN A 927 -9.29 -31.04 11.03
C ASN A 927 -10.11 -29.82 10.64
N HIS A 928 -10.76 -29.24 11.61
CA HIS A 928 -11.57 -28.04 11.46
C HIS A 928 -11.40 -27.14 12.68
N PHE A 929 -11.13 -25.84 12.43
CA PHE A 929 -10.91 -24.86 13.49
C PHE A 929 -11.88 -23.70 13.31
N GLU A 930 -12.70 -23.48 14.33
CA GLU A 930 -13.64 -22.38 14.44
C GLU A 930 -13.10 -21.34 15.41
N ILE A 931 -12.94 -20.11 14.95
CA ILE A 931 -12.53 -19.00 15.81
C ILE A 931 -13.53 -17.86 15.65
N ILE A 932 -14.23 -17.52 16.72
CA ILE A 932 -15.26 -16.49 16.72
C ILE A 932 -15.00 -15.50 17.85
N MET A 933 -14.81 -14.24 17.50
CA MET A 933 -14.81 -13.13 18.43
C MET A 933 -16.19 -12.48 18.43
N LYS A 934 -16.91 -12.58 19.53
CA LYS A 934 -18.18 -11.89 19.75
C LYS A 934 -17.92 -10.51 20.37
N ALA A 935 -18.31 -9.49 19.66
CA ALA A 935 -18.15 -8.13 20.12
C ALA A 935 -19.25 -7.75 21.13
N VAL A 936 -18.85 -7.09 22.20
CA VAL A 936 -19.76 -6.45 23.15
C VAL A 936 -19.42 -4.95 23.20
N LYS A 937 -20.44 -4.12 23.38
CA LYS A 937 -20.22 -2.68 23.50
C LYS A 937 -19.46 -2.40 24.80
N ASN A 938 -18.48 -1.49 24.75
CA ASN A 938 -17.85 -0.97 25.96
C ASN A 938 -18.93 -0.38 26.90
N GLU A 939 -18.98 -0.81 28.14
CA GLU A 939 -19.79 -0.15 29.16
C GLU A 939 -19.19 1.25 29.42
N LYS A 940 -20.09 2.25 29.49
CA LYS A 940 -19.70 3.66 29.66
C LYS A 940 -19.11 3.92 31.06
#